data_cb0faed729eff243a98b44da39fc699e
#
_entry.id   cb0faed729eff243a98b44da39fc699e
#
_cell.length_a   1.000
_cell.length_b   1.000
_cell.length_c   1.000
_cell.angle_alpha   90.00
_cell.angle_beta   90.00
_cell.angle_gamma   90.00
#
_symmetry.space_group_name_H-M   'P 1'
#
loop_
_entity.id
_entity.type
_entity.pdbx_description
1 polymer ?
#
loop_
_entity_poly.entity_id
_entity_poly.type
_entity_poly.pdbx_seq_one_letter_code
_entity_poly.pdbx_strand_id
1 'polypeptide(L)'
;MTDLNVQERSSLQVPITEAASLTADQTLARLGSGPDGLAQDEAAIRLEQLGPNAVRTHRANAWAVLGRQFASPILILLLVTAGLSLFLGDATNSIVIGVILLVSVGLGFTNEFRAERASEALHDRVTHRAVVLRGGATREVDVTALVPGDVVHLSLGAIIPADIRLLTTNNLLCDESILTGESQAAAKDPAPVPAGGALADLTSCAFMGTVVQSGGCTGVVVATGARAEFGRIALGLGERQPQTEFQLGLKRFSFLLLQVAVVLTTLIFVANLLLQRPLIESLLFSLAIAVGITPQLLPAVVSTSLATGTRQLAKRKVLVKRLVCIEDLGDMDILVTDKTGTLTEGRISFTRALPVEPGLSDDGLRTLGLLATETDYAEAKASSAGQNALDTALWDSPGAAGFEPARYERVDLIGFDHQRRRTSVLVREAGGPSRIITKGAPEDVLALCGPTPPFIQALLDEQFDAGSRVVAVATRSAAGLDRLTPADERGLTLAGFLVFLDRPKANARQSLDRLEALGISMKIATGDNAKVAEKVCADLDVDSGGTLTGAQVEGMSDADLAAAARTATIFARVSPEQKARIIALLRLSGGSVGFMGDGVNDALALHKADIGISVDTATDVAKDAADVVLLDKDLGVLADGVMEGRRIFANTIKYVLMGTSSNFGNMFSAATASVVLSFLPMLPGQILLNNLLYDSGQLAIPGDRVDQEQLRAPSHWNIAFIRRFMLLFGPISSLFDFATFALMLFVFSAAPGEFRAGWFIESIATQTLIIFAIRTRRVPFLRSRPSAGLLAASLGVVALGVFLPLSPLANVLGFDPLPVPFFLALLAMVVVYLVLVELAKQWFFARDAQQLPAPPPPIRRRQATHHISRRAYRFSAPVKIPAVRLPAGGPAGRRRRSRQGRPVP
;
A
#
# COMPACT_ATOMS: atom_id res chain seq x y z
N MET A 1 -27.61 -11.13 -37.90
CA MET A 1 -26.88 -12.09 -37.04
C MET A 1 -26.62 -11.55 -35.61
N THR A 2 -27.03 -10.32 -35.29
CA THR A 2 -26.75 -9.67 -33.96
C THR A 2 -27.87 -9.89 -32.93
N ASP A 3 -29.10 -10.12 -33.32
CA ASP A 3 -30.24 -10.20 -32.39
C ASP A 3 -30.51 -11.60 -31.79
N LEU A 4 -30.20 -12.67 -32.50
CA LEU A 4 -30.30 -14.05 -31.98
C LEU A 4 -29.30 -14.34 -30.86
N ASN A 5 -28.13 -13.71 -30.89
CA ASN A 5 -27.07 -13.88 -29.87
C ASN A 5 -27.37 -13.15 -28.53
N VAL A 6 -28.27 -12.17 -28.50
CA VAL A 6 -28.63 -11.44 -27.28
C VAL A 6 -29.69 -12.22 -26.47
N GLN A 7 -30.60 -12.92 -27.11
CA GLN A 7 -31.60 -13.74 -26.44
C GLN A 7 -31.01 -15.02 -25.82
N GLU A 8 -30.08 -15.69 -26.50
CA GLU A 8 -29.36 -16.85 -25.94
C GLU A 8 -28.45 -16.45 -24.75
N ARG A 9 -27.79 -15.29 -24.81
CA ARG A 9 -27.01 -14.75 -23.70
C ARG A 9 -27.88 -14.40 -22.48
N SER A 10 -29.13 -13.99 -22.69
CA SER A 10 -30.08 -13.67 -21.63
C SER A 10 -30.60 -14.90 -20.90
N SER A 11 -30.61 -16.07 -21.55
CA SER A 11 -31.15 -17.32 -20.98
C SER A 11 -30.19 -18.02 -20.01
N LEU A 12 -28.86 -17.70 -20.07
CA LEU A 12 -27.85 -18.33 -19.23
C LEU A 12 -27.64 -17.60 -17.87
N GLN A 13 -28.39 -16.53 -17.62
CA GLN A 13 -28.33 -15.78 -16.34
C GLN A 13 -29.75 -15.64 -15.79
N VAL A 14 -29.87 -15.67 -14.47
CA VAL A 14 -31.14 -15.51 -13.78
C VAL A 14 -31.05 -14.23 -12.93
N PRO A 15 -32.01 -13.28 -13.06
CA PRO A 15 -32.07 -12.14 -12.15
C PRO A 15 -32.14 -12.61 -10.70
N ILE A 16 -31.38 -11.96 -9.80
CA ILE A 16 -31.29 -12.41 -8.40
C ILE A 16 -32.63 -12.43 -7.70
N THR A 17 -33.53 -11.48 -8.03
CA THR A 17 -34.91 -11.42 -7.51
C THR A 17 -35.78 -12.61 -7.96
N GLU A 18 -35.56 -13.12 -9.17
CA GLU A 18 -36.19 -14.33 -9.67
C GLU A 18 -35.57 -15.55 -8.99
N ALA A 19 -34.25 -15.63 -8.92
CA ALA A 19 -33.52 -16.72 -8.28
C ALA A 19 -33.91 -16.88 -6.81
N ALA A 20 -34.13 -15.78 -6.09
CA ALA A 20 -34.56 -15.81 -4.69
C ALA A 20 -35.91 -16.49 -4.44
N SER A 21 -36.81 -16.43 -5.41
CA SER A 21 -38.13 -17.06 -5.32
C SER A 21 -38.15 -18.53 -5.74
N LEU A 22 -37.09 -19.02 -6.38
CA LEU A 22 -36.96 -20.41 -6.84
C LEU A 22 -36.35 -21.29 -5.73
N THR A 23 -36.66 -22.57 -5.74
CA THR A 23 -35.95 -23.56 -4.92
C THR A 23 -34.51 -23.74 -5.43
N ALA A 24 -33.62 -24.31 -4.61
CA ALA A 24 -32.25 -24.62 -5.00
C ALA A 24 -32.20 -25.46 -6.29
N ASP A 25 -33.01 -26.53 -6.35
CA ASP A 25 -33.06 -27.44 -7.50
C ASP A 25 -33.62 -26.77 -8.77
N GLN A 26 -34.64 -25.90 -8.61
CA GLN A 26 -35.20 -25.14 -9.72
C GLN A 26 -34.16 -24.15 -10.29
N THR A 27 -33.38 -23.52 -9.43
CA THR A 27 -32.32 -22.59 -9.86
C THR A 27 -31.20 -23.34 -10.60
N LEU A 28 -30.74 -24.47 -10.07
CA LEU A 28 -29.75 -25.32 -10.74
C LEU A 28 -30.24 -25.78 -12.12
N ALA A 29 -31.48 -26.29 -12.20
CA ALA A 29 -32.09 -26.73 -13.48
C ALA A 29 -32.23 -25.56 -14.48
N ARG A 30 -32.62 -24.35 -14.01
CA ARG A 30 -32.75 -23.14 -14.85
C ARG A 30 -31.43 -22.67 -15.43
N LEU A 31 -30.33 -22.86 -14.69
CA LEU A 31 -28.97 -22.54 -15.12
C LEU A 31 -28.30 -23.68 -15.90
N GLY A 32 -28.97 -24.81 -16.09
CA GLY A 32 -28.39 -26.00 -16.72
C GLY A 32 -27.18 -26.54 -15.94
N SER A 33 -27.21 -26.44 -14.60
CA SER A 33 -26.22 -26.97 -13.69
C SER A 33 -26.78 -28.07 -12.81
N GLY A 34 -25.95 -28.79 -12.10
CA GLY A 34 -26.33 -29.84 -11.17
C GLY A 34 -25.66 -29.72 -9.82
N PRO A 35 -25.96 -30.61 -8.85
CA PRO A 35 -25.33 -30.63 -7.54
C PRO A 35 -23.80 -30.84 -7.61
N ASP A 36 -23.30 -31.50 -8.68
CA ASP A 36 -21.87 -31.71 -8.94
C ASP A 36 -21.20 -30.51 -9.63
N GLY A 37 -21.95 -29.43 -9.87
CA GLY A 37 -21.49 -28.23 -10.59
C GLY A 37 -21.40 -28.42 -12.10
N LEU A 38 -20.90 -27.39 -12.80
CA LEU A 38 -20.72 -27.43 -14.27
C LEU A 38 -19.55 -28.33 -14.66
N ALA A 39 -19.63 -28.91 -15.87
CA ALA A 39 -18.43 -29.48 -16.49
C ALA A 39 -17.42 -28.37 -16.84
N GLN A 40 -16.10 -28.66 -16.80
CA GLN A 40 -15.05 -27.67 -17.07
C GLN A 40 -15.14 -27.05 -18.47
N ASP A 41 -15.50 -27.87 -19.47
CA ASP A 41 -15.63 -27.42 -20.87
C ASP A 41 -16.84 -26.49 -21.04
N GLU A 42 -17.95 -26.80 -20.37
CA GLU A 42 -19.13 -25.93 -20.37
C GLU A 42 -18.84 -24.57 -19.70
N ALA A 43 -18.11 -24.56 -18.57
CA ALA A 43 -17.72 -23.34 -17.93
C ALA A 43 -16.82 -22.46 -18.83
N ALA A 44 -15.94 -23.07 -19.62
CA ALA A 44 -15.10 -22.35 -20.58
C ALA A 44 -15.93 -21.73 -21.72
N ILE A 45 -16.91 -22.47 -22.24
CA ILE A 45 -17.85 -21.98 -23.28
C ILE A 45 -18.65 -20.78 -22.75
N ARG A 46 -19.18 -20.88 -21.54
CA ARG A 46 -19.93 -19.78 -20.89
C ARG A 46 -19.07 -18.55 -20.66
N LEU A 47 -17.83 -18.74 -20.24
CA LEU A 47 -16.88 -17.65 -20.05
C LEU A 47 -16.61 -16.89 -21.37
N GLU A 48 -16.49 -17.61 -22.48
CA GLU A 48 -16.30 -16.98 -23.79
C GLU A 48 -17.57 -16.24 -24.26
N GLN A 49 -18.74 -16.77 -23.98
CA GLN A 49 -20.03 -16.17 -24.36
C GLN A 49 -20.42 -14.95 -23.51
N LEU A 50 -20.24 -15.03 -22.21
CA LEU A 50 -20.69 -14.02 -21.23
C LEU A 50 -19.62 -13.00 -20.88
N GLY A 51 -18.35 -13.33 -21.13
CA GLY A 51 -17.18 -12.53 -20.71
C GLY A 51 -16.76 -12.77 -19.25
N PRO A 52 -15.67 -12.15 -18.81
CA PRO A 52 -15.15 -12.33 -17.46
C PRO A 52 -16.09 -11.72 -16.41
N ASN A 53 -16.08 -12.31 -15.21
CA ASN A 53 -16.75 -11.77 -14.03
C ASN A 53 -16.00 -10.55 -13.49
N ALA A 54 -16.19 -9.40 -14.16
CA ALA A 54 -15.56 -8.13 -13.83
C ALA A 54 -16.52 -6.96 -14.08
N VAL A 55 -16.62 -6.02 -13.16
CA VAL A 55 -17.52 -4.87 -13.27
C VAL A 55 -16.96 -3.83 -14.24
N ARG A 56 -15.63 -3.61 -14.21
CA ARG A 56 -14.90 -2.74 -15.15
C ARG A 56 -13.59 -3.40 -15.53
N THR A 57 -13.26 -3.35 -16.82
CA THR A 57 -11.90 -3.64 -17.27
C THR A 57 -11.13 -2.33 -17.29
N HIS A 58 -10.12 -2.19 -16.41
CA HIS A 58 -9.18 -1.07 -16.47
C HIS A 58 -8.28 -1.26 -17.69
N ARG A 59 -8.67 -0.66 -18.81
CA ARG A 59 -7.81 -0.59 -20.01
C ARG A 59 -7.34 0.84 -20.19
N ALA A 60 -6.03 1.02 -20.36
CA ALA A 60 -5.44 2.29 -20.69
C ALA A 60 -6.05 2.80 -22.03
N ASN A 61 -6.82 3.87 -21.97
CA ASN A 61 -7.48 4.45 -23.13
C ASN A 61 -6.68 5.63 -23.66
N ALA A 62 -5.99 5.44 -24.80
CA ALA A 62 -5.15 6.46 -25.41
C ALA A 62 -5.90 7.78 -25.69
N TRP A 63 -7.17 7.71 -26.13
CA TRP A 63 -7.97 8.89 -26.41
C TRP A 63 -8.38 9.65 -25.15
N ALA A 64 -8.65 8.95 -24.05
CA ALA A 64 -8.95 9.57 -22.76
C ALA A 64 -7.72 10.28 -22.18
N VAL A 65 -6.53 9.65 -22.29
CA VAL A 65 -5.25 10.26 -21.87
C VAL A 65 -4.95 11.50 -22.70
N LEU A 66 -5.12 11.42 -24.02
CA LEU A 66 -4.93 12.56 -24.91
C LEU A 66 -5.90 13.71 -24.60
N GLY A 67 -7.17 13.40 -24.37
CA GLY A 67 -8.19 14.39 -24.00
C GLY A 67 -7.87 15.11 -22.68
N ARG A 68 -7.33 14.40 -21.69
CA ARG A 68 -6.89 15.00 -20.43
C ARG A 68 -5.74 15.99 -20.60
N GLN A 69 -4.82 15.76 -21.57
CA GLN A 69 -3.78 16.74 -21.89
C GLN A 69 -4.41 18.07 -22.31
N PHE A 70 -5.37 18.06 -23.23
CA PHE A 70 -6.05 19.28 -23.68
C PHE A 70 -6.92 19.95 -22.63
N ALA A 71 -7.31 19.27 -21.56
CA ALA A 71 -8.02 19.85 -20.41
C ALA A 71 -7.07 20.60 -19.44
N SER A 72 -5.75 20.55 -19.63
CA SER A 72 -4.78 21.30 -18.83
C SER A 72 -4.94 22.80 -19.03
N PRO A 73 -5.12 23.60 -17.96
CA PRO A 73 -5.21 25.06 -18.05
C PRO A 73 -4.02 25.71 -18.76
N ILE A 74 -2.83 25.12 -18.59
CA ILE A 74 -1.59 25.62 -19.20
C ILE A 74 -1.61 25.41 -20.71
N LEU A 75 -2.04 24.23 -21.17
CA LEU A 75 -2.13 23.93 -22.60
C LEU A 75 -3.25 24.76 -23.27
N ILE A 76 -4.35 25.01 -22.57
CA ILE A 76 -5.38 25.93 -23.04
C ILE A 76 -4.81 27.34 -23.20
N LEU A 77 -4.03 27.82 -22.22
CA LEU A 77 -3.37 29.11 -22.28
C LEU A 77 -2.39 29.21 -23.45
N LEU A 78 -1.57 28.18 -23.69
CA LEU A 78 -0.67 28.10 -24.84
C LEU A 78 -1.42 28.12 -26.17
N LEU A 79 -2.54 27.40 -26.26
CA LEU A 79 -3.39 27.37 -27.46
C LEU A 79 -4.00 28.76 -27.74
N VAL A 80 -4.47 29.44 -26.70
CA VAL A 80 -5.00 30.82 -26.79
C VAL A 80 -3.88 31.77 -27.23
N THR A 81 -2.68 31.65 -26.66
CA THR A 81 -1.51 32.47 -27.02
C THR A 81 -1.09 32.25 -28.45
N ALA A 82 -1.05 30.98 -28.92
CA ALA A 82 -0.75 30.66 -30.34
C ALA A 82 -1.82 31.24 -31.27
N GLY A 83 -3.09 31.08 -30.95
CA GLY A 83 -4.21 31.63 -31.73
C GLY A 83 -4.19 33.16 -31.82
N LEU A 84 -3.90 33.81 -30.70
CA LEU A 84 -3.79 35.27 -30.63
C LEU A 84 -2.59 35.79 -31.44
N SER A 85 -1.41 35.13 -31.35
CA SER A 85 -0.24 35.45 -32.19
C SER A 85 -0.56 35.30 -33.67
N LEU A 86 -1.28 34.24 -34.08
CA LEU A 86 -1.69 34.04 -35.46
C LEU A 86 -2.67 35.13 -35.96
N PHE A 87 -3.66 35.46 -35.12
CA PHE A 87 -4.65 36.51 -35.41
C PHE A 87 -4.00 37.89 -35.62
N LEU A 88 -2.90 38.14 -34.91
CA LEU A 88 -2.12 39.38 -34.99
C LEU A 88 -1.11 39.43 -36.14
N GLY A 89 -1.06 38.40 -36.98
CA GLY A 89 -0.17 38.31 -38.10
C GLY A 89 1.26 37.86 -37.79
N ASP A 90 1.54 37.51 -36.53
CA ASP A 90 2.84 36.94 -36.13
C ASP A 90 2.83 35.41 -36.33
N ALA A 91 2.88 35.01 -37.61
CA ALA A 91 2.87 33.60 -37.99
C ALA A 91 4.09 32.83 -37.43
N THR A 92 5.24 33.48 -37.31
CA THR A 92 6.47 32.85 -36.83
C THR A 92 6.34 32.42 -35.33
N ASN A 93 5.94 33.34 -34.45
CA ASN A 93 5.73 32.99 -33.05
C ASN A 93 4.59 31.99 -32.89
N SER A 94 3.52 32.10 -33.69
CA SER A 94 2.42 31.12 -33.64
C SER A 94 2.88 29.72 -34.03
N ILE A 95 3.71 29.55 -35.04
CA ILE A 95 4.28 28.26 -35.46
C ILE A 95 5.20 27.73 -34.36
N VAL A 96 6.07 28.54 -33.76
CA VAL A 96 6.98 28.14 -32.67
C VAL A 96 6.17 27.66 -31.47
N ILE A 97 5.17 28.42 -31.06
CA ILE A 97 4.28 28.03 -29.93
C ILE A 97 3.51 26.74 -30.30
N GLY A 98 3.06 26.60 -31.55
CA GLY A 98 2.37 25.40 -32.03
C GLY A 98 3.25 24.14 -31.97
N VAL A 99 4.52 24.26 -32.37
CA VAL A 99 5.51 23.17 -32.24
C VAL A 99 5.77 22.82 -30.79
N ILE A 100 5.94 23.82 -29.91
CA ILE A 100 6.13 23.62 -28.47
C ILE A 100 4.91 22.91 -27.85
N LEU A 101 3.70 23.32 -28.22
CA LEU A 101 2.46 22.68 -27.80
C LEU A 101 2.43 21.20 -28.23
N LEU A 102 2.75 20.92 -29.47
CA LEU A 102 2.76 19.55 -30.02
C LEU A 102 3.78 18.66 -29.30
N VAL A 103 4.98 19.17 -29.06
CA VAL A 103 6.02 18.44 -28.31
C VAL A 103 5.59 18.23 -26.86
N SER A 104 5.04 19.25 -26.17
CA SER A 104 4.59 19.17 -24.78
C SER A 104 3.45 18.16 -24.64
N VAL A 105 2.45 18.20 -25.53
CA VAL A 105 1.34 17.23 -25.56
C VAL A 105 1.87 15.82 -25.84
N GLY A 106 2.80 15.68 -26.80
CA GLY A 106 3.40 14.39 -27.16
C GLY A 106 4.19 13.76 -26.01
N LEU A 107 5.01 14.55 -25.30
CA LEU A 107 5.75 14.10 -24.12
C LEU A 107 4.82 13.77 -22.97
N GLY A 108 3.86 14.65 -22.67
CA GLY A 108 2.86 14.42 -21.62
C GLY A 108 2.05 13.15 -21.87
N PHE A 109 1.50 13.00 -23.08
CA PHE A 109 0.76 11.81 -23.52
C PHE A 109 1.60 10.53 -23.40
N THR A 110 2.82 10.54 -23.94
CA THR A 110 3.68 9.35 -23.93
C THR A 110 4.00 8.89 -22.51
N ASN A 111 4.30 9.83 -21.61
CA ASN A 111 4.63 9.53 -20.22
C ASN A 111 3.40 9.04 -19.45
N GLU A 112 2.26 9.73 -19.55
CA GLU A 112 1.03 9.34 -18.86
C GLU A 112 0.49 8.00 -19.38
N PHE A 113 0.50 7.78 -20.71
CA PHE A 113 0.05 6.52 -21.29
C PHE A 113 0.95 5.33 -20.90
N ARG A 114 2.28 5.55 -20.80
CA ARG A 114 3.19 4.53 -20.28
C ARG A 114 2.94 4.24 -18.80
N ALA A 115 2.63 5.26 -18.00
CA ALA A 115 2.30 5.11 -16.59
C ALA A 115 0.98 4.34 -16.40
N GLU A 116 -0.08 4.68 -17.15
CA GLU A 116 -1.35 3.94 -17.14
C GLU A 116 -1.18 2.47 -17.53
N ARG A 117 -0.44 2.17 -18.61
CA ARG A 117 -0.15 0.78 -19.00
C ARG A 117 0.65 0.01 -17.94
N ALA A 118 1.58 0.68 -17.27
CA ALA A 118 2.31 0.05 -16.18
C ALA A 118 1.41 -0.27 -14.99
N SER A 119 0.45 0.60 -14.68
CA SER A 119 -0.57 0.40 -13.64
C SER A 119 -1.51 -0.76 -14.00
N GLU A 120 -2.00 -0.81 -15.24
CA GLU A 120 -2.84 -1.91 -15.77
C GLU A 120 -2.16 -3.26 -15.60
N ALA A 121 -0.92 -3.40 -16.05
CA ALA A 121 -0.15 -4.64 -15.97
C ALA A 121 0.15 -5.13 -14.54
N LEU A 122 -0.03 -4.27 -13.54
CA LEU A 122 0.15 -4.61 -12.12
C LEU A 122 -1.16 -4.97 -11.45
N HIS A 123 -2.24 -4.31 -11.85
CA HIS A 123 -3.59 -4.63 -11.36
C HIS A 123 -3.98 -6.07 -11.68
N ASP A 124 -3.60 -6.55 -12.88
CA ASP A 124 -3.82 -7.94 -13.35
C ASP A 124 -3.04 -9.01 -12.53
N ARG A 125 -2.13 -8.59 -11.63
CA ARG A 125 -1.37 -9.53 -10.78
C ARG A 125 -2.01 -9.81 -9.43
N VAL A 126 -2.96 -9.00 -8.99
CA VAL A 126 -3.74 -9.28 -7.77
C VAL A 126 -4.88 -10.21 -8.16
N THR A 127 -4.70 -11.51 -7.95
CA THR A 127 -5.71 -12.52 -8.26
C THR A 127 -6.53 -12.82 -7.01
N HIS A 128 -7.86 -12.74 -7.13
CA HIS A 128 -8.80 -13.27 -6.16
C HIS A 128 -9.22 -14.66 -6.61
N ARG A 129 -9.23 -15.64 -5.71
CA ARG A 129 -9.59 -17.02 -6.01
C ARG A 129 -10.88 -17.40 -5.33
N ALA A 130 -11.70 -18.15 -6.02
CA ALA A 130 -12.92 -18.75 -5.49
C ALA A 130 -12.81 -20.28 -5.52
N VAL A 131 -13.33 -20.91 -4.48
CA VAL A 131 -13.45 -22.37 -4.41
C VAL A 131 -14.74 -22.78 -5.09
N VAL A 132 -14.63 -23.54 -6.17
CA VAL A 132 -15.76 -23.99 -6.97
C VAL A 132 -15.83 -25.51 -7.05
N LEU A 133 -17.04 -26.03 -7.16
CA LEU A 133 -17.32 -27.43 -7.49
C LEU A 133 -17.58 -27.52 -8.99
N ARG A 134 -16.71 -28.19 -9.74
CA ARG A 134 -16.86 -28.45 -11.17
C ARG A 134 -16.63 -29.93 -11.47
N GLY A 135 -17.65 -30.58 -12.08
CA GLY A 135 -17.59 -31.98 -12.39
C GLY A 135 -17.39 -32.89 -11.18
N GLY A 136 -17.99 -32.56 -10.02
CA GLY A 136 -17.84 -33.30 -8.77
C GLY A 136 -16.50 -33.11 -8.05
N ALA A 137 -15.59 -32.24 -8.56
CA ALA A 137 -14.30 -31.97 -7.94
C ALA A 137 -14.20 -30.52 -7.47
N THR A 138 -13.78 -30.29 -6.22
CA THR A 138 -13.50 -28.98 -5.67
C THR A 138 -12.20 -28.44 -6.25
N ARG A 139 -12.22 -27.21 -6.77
CA ARG A 139 -11.09 -26.53 -7.41
C ARG A 139 -11.05 -25.07 -7.02
N GLU A 140 -9.86 -24.51 -6.99
CA GLU A 140 -9.67 -23.07 -6.93
C GLU A 140 -9.59 -22.49 -8.35
N VAL A 141 -10.42 -21.48 -8.63
CA VAL A 141 -10.42 -20.75 -9.90
C VAL A 141 -10.27 -19.24 -9.63
N ASP A 142 -9.77 -18.52 -10.61
CA ASP A 142 -9.77 -17.05 -10.56
C ASP A 142 -11.23 -16.54 -10.56
N VAL A 143 -11.54 -15.55 -9.71
CA VAL A 143 -12.89 -14.97 -9.61
C VAL A 143 -13.38 -14.46 -10.96
N THR A 144 -12.48 -13.94 -11.79
CA THR A 144 -12.83 -13.48 -13.15
C THR A 144 -13.27 -14.60 -14.09
N ALA A 145 -12.93 -15.86 -13.78
CA ALA A 145 -13.30 -17.05 -14.54
C ALA A 145 -14.61 -17.72 -14.07
N LEU A 146 -15.29 -17.12 -13.10
CA LEU A 146 -16.61 -17.58 -12.66
C LEU A 146 -17.69 -17.29 -13.69
N VAL A 147 -18.58 -18.25 -13.85
CA VAL A 147 -19.71 -18.15 -14.78
C VAL A 147 -21.03 -18.54 -14.09
N PRO A 148 -22.17 -18.03 -14.54
CA PRO A 148 -23.47 -18.47 -14.06
C PRO A 148 -23.65 -20.01 -14.22
N GLY A 149 -24.09 -20.65 -13.14
CA GLY A 149 -24.18 -22.10 -13.01
C GLY A 149 -22.99 -22.73 -12.25
N ASP A 150 -21.89 -22.01 -11.98
CA ASP A 150 -20.83 -22.51 -11.09
C ASP A 150 -21.37 -22.67 -9.66
N VAL A 151 -21.00 -23.76 -9.01
CA VAL A 151 -21.30 -23.97 -7.58
C VAL A 151 -20.08 -23.54 -6.78
N VAL A 152 -20.26 -22.54 -5.91
CA VAL A 152 -19.17 -21.96 -5.09
C VAL A 152 -19.32 -22.35 -3.63
N HIS A 153 -18.18 -22.57 -2.95
CA HIS A 153 -18.09 -22.76 -1.50
C HIS A 153 -17.50 -21.49 -0.87
N LEU A 154 -18.21 -20.95 0.11
CA LEU A 154 -17.79 -19.73 0.81
C LEU A 154 -17.70 -20.00 2.31
N SER A 155 -16.65 -19.47 2.92
CA SER A 155 -16.36 -19.57 4.34
C SER A 155 -16.15 -18.20 4.97
N LEU A 156 -16.02 -18.15 6.28
CA LEU A 156 -15.73 -16.95 7.05
C LEU A 156 -14.64 -16.11 6.38
N GLY A 157 -14.92 -14.84 6.11
CA GLY A 157 -13.99 -13.88 5.52
C GLY A 157 -13.84 -13.91 4.02
N ALA A 158 -14.60 -14.77 3.32
CA ALA A 158 -14.68 -14.71 1.88
C ALA A 158 -15.50 -13.50 1.43
N ILE A 159 -15.03 -12.80 0.40
CA ILE A 159 -15.88 -11.88 -0.37
C ILE A 159 -16.71 -12.71 -1.31
N ILE A 160 -18.02 -12.46 -1.35
CA ILE A 160 -18.91 -13.13 -2.26
C ILE A 160 -18.57 -12.70 -3.70
N PRO A 161 -18.10 -13.65 -4.55
CA PRO A 161 -17.43 -13.30 -5.79
C PRO A 161 -18.38 -12.94 -6.95
N ALA A 162 -19.65 -13.29 -6.82
CA ALA A 162 -20.71 -13.06 -7.79
C ALA A 162 -22.06 -13.08 -7.06
N ASP A 163 -23.15 -12.70 -7.69
CA ASP A 163 -24.46 -12.92 -7.10
C ASP A 163 -24.78 -14.41 -7.11
N ILE A 164 -25.10 -14.96 -5.93
CA ILE A 164 -25.33 -16.39 -5.73
C ILE A 164 -26.69 -16.67 -5.11
N ARG A 165 -27.31 -17.77 -5.54
CA ARG A 165 -28.44 -18.39 -4.87
C ARG A 165 -27.91 -19.48 -3.93
N LEU A 166 -28.25 -19.38 -2.66
CA LEU A 166 -27.79 -20.31 -1.62
C LEU A 166 -28.42 -21.68 -1.80
N LEU A 167 -27.60 -22.74 -1.78
CA LEU A 167 -28.02 -24.14 -1.82
C LEU A 167 -28.04 -24.70 -0.40
N THR A 168 -27.00 -24.45 0.37
CA THR A 168 -26.89 -24.82 1.77
C THR A 168 -26.27 -23.70 2.58
N THR A 169 -26.63 -23.54 3.84
CA THR A 169 -26.06 -22.56 4.77
C THR A 169 -25.76 -23.22 6.10
N ASN A 170 -24.72 -22.77 6.76
CA ASN A 170 -24.36 -23.14 8.11
C ASN A 170 -24.19 -21.87 8.96
N ASN A 171 -25.28 -21.41 9.61
CA ASN A 171 -25.33 -20.17 10.39
C ASN A 171 -24.69 -18.97 9.68
N LEU A 172 -25.03 -18.78 8.42
CA LEU A 172 -24.45 -17.78 7.55
C LEU A 172 -24.95 -16.38 7.91
N LEU A 173 -24.01 -15.50 8.25
CA LEU A 173 -24.23 -14.05 8.38
C LEU A 173 -23.38 -13.34 7.31
N CYS A 174 -24.02 -12.46 6.54
CA CYS A 174 -23.33 -11.66 5.53
C CYS A 174 -23.39 -10.18 5.89
N ASP A 175 -22.23 -9.50 5.82
CA ASP A 175 -22.18 -8.05 5.86
C ASP A 175 -22.56 -7.50 4.47
N GLU A 176 -23.75 -6.93 4.40
CA GLU A 176 -24.32 -6.35 3.18
C GLU A 176 -24.35 -4.81 3.23
N SER A 177 -23.66 -4.21 4.17
CA SER A 177 -23.64 -2.75 4.37
C SER A 177 -23.27 -1.95 3.11
N ILE A 178 -22.45 -2.54 2.25
CA ILE A 178 -22.04 -1.94 0.97
C ILE A 178 -23.21 -1.77 -0.03
N LEU A 179 -24.25 -2.61 0.09
CA LEU A 179 -25.42 -2.59 -0.80
C LEU A 179 -26.65 -1.99 -0.12
N THR A 180 -26.89 -2.36 1.14
CA THR A 180 -28.10 -1.99 1.88
C THR A 180 -27.93 -0.74 2.74
N GLY A 181 -26.68 -0.39 3.08
CA GLY A 181 -26.35 0.67 4.05
C GLY A 181 -26.59 0.27 5.52
N GLU A 182 -27.10 -0.95 5.78
CA GLU A 182 -27.34 -1.46 7.12
C GLU A 182 -26.04 -2.02 7.71
N SER A 183 -25.64 -1.57 8.89
CA SER A 183 -24.42 -2.02 9.56
C SER A 183 -24.56 -3.37 10.29
N GLN A 184 -25.78 -3.89 10.43
CA GLN A 184 -26.02 -5.19 11.03
C GLN A 184 -25.95 -6.28 9.98
N ALA A 185 -25.20 -7.36 10.26
CA ALA A 185 -25.09 -8.49 9.34
C ALA A 185 -26.44 -9.20 9.13
N ALA A 186 -26.72 -9.49 7.86
CA ALA A 186 -27.95 -10.16 7.44
C ALA A 186 -27.83 -11.69 7.62
N ALA A 187 -28.78 -12.29 8.34
CA ALA A 187 -28.89 -13.74 8.44
C ALA A 187 -29.42 -14.32 7.12
N LYS A 188 -28.80 -15.38 6.62
CA LYS A 188 -29.13 -16.03 5.35
C LYS A 188 -29.68 -17.44 5.54
N ASP A 189 -30.71 -17.77 4.77
CA ASP A 189 -31.40 -19.04 4.81
C ASP A 189 -31.70 -19.52 3.36
N PRO A 190 -31.46 -20.77 2.98
CA PRO A 190 -31.70 -21.25 1.61
C PRO A 190 -33.20 -21.40 1.24
N ALA A 191 -34.13 -21.18 2.17
CA ALA A 191 -35.57 -21.24 1.86
C ALA A 191 -35.96 -20.14 0.84
N PRO A 192 -36.82 -20.45 -0.16
CA PRO A 192 -37.29 -19.47 -1.14
C PRO A 192 -38.02 -18.30 -0.51
N VAL A 193 -37.80 -17.09 -1.02
CA VAL A 193 -38.42 -15.85 -0.56
C VAL A 193 -39.52 -15.41 -1.55
N PRO A 194 -40.65 -14.82 -1.10
CA PRO A 194 -41.68 -14.31 -1.99
C PRO A 194 -41.14 -13.32 -3.03
N ALA A 195 -41.63 -13.41 -4.26
CA ALA A 195 -41.21 -12.53 -5.34
C ALA A 195 -41.59 -11.06 -5.04
N GLY A 196 -40.67 -10.11 -5.32
CA GLY A 196 -40.90 -8.66 -5.21
C GLY A 196 -40.43 -8.00 -3.92
N GLY A 197 -39.64 -8.67 -3.06
CA GLY A 197 -38.98 -8.08 -1.88
C GLY A 197 -37.86 -7.12 -2.25
N ALA A 198 -37.50 -6.23 -1.31
CA ALA A 198 -36.29 -5.40 -1.42
C ALA A 198 -35.02 -6.28 -1.33
N LEU A 199 -33.86 -5.77 -1.77
CA LEU A 199 -32.61 -6.54 -1.71
C LEU A 199 -32.29 -7.07 -0.31
N ALA A 200 -32.57 -6.30 0.73
CA ALA A 200 -32.38 -6.70 2.14
C ALA A 200 -33.27 -7.89 2.57
N ASP A 201 -34.40 -8.13 1.88
CA ASP A 201 -35.32 -9.19 2.21
C ASP A 201 -34.94 -10.53 1.54
N LEU A 202 -33.97 -10.52 0.59
CA LEU A 202 -33.60 -11.72 -0.17
C LEU A 202 -32.63 -12.60 0.65
N THR A 203 -33.16 -13.21 1.71
CA THR A 203 -32.39 -14.08 2.62
C THR A 203 -31.81 -15.31 1.94
N SER A 204 -32.40 -15.79 0.84
CA SER A 204 -31.98 -16.98 0.09
C SER A 204 -30.84 -16.70 -0.92
N CYS A 205 -30.39 -15.46 -1.02
CA CYS A 205 -29.33 -15.01 -1.92
C CYS A 205 -28.24 -14.28 -1.17
N ALA A 206 -27.03 -14.28 -1.76
CA ALA A 206 -25.93 -13.46 -1.30
C ALA A 206 -25.33 -12.72 -2.51
N PHE A 207 -24.85 -11.49 -2.26
CA PHE A 207 -24.57 -10.52 -3.32
C PHE A 207 -23.09 -10.34 -3.54
N MET A 208 -22.69 -10.15 -4.78
CA MET A 208 -21.31 -9.79 -5.15
C MET A 208 -20.78 -8.62 -4.33
N GLY A 209 -19.56 -8.75 -3.81
CA GLY A 209 -18.87 -7.70 -3.06
C GLY A 209 -19.23 -7.61 -1.57
N THR A 210 -20.22 -8.37 -1.10
CA THR A 210 -20.53 -8.51 0.33
C THR A 210 -19.64 -9.58 0.98
N VAL A 211 -19.61 -9.63 2.31
CA VAL A 211 -18.62 -10.40 3.07
C VAL A 211 -19.29 -11.42 3.97
N VAL A 212 -18.79 -12.66 3.99
CA VAL A 212 -19.18 -13.67 4.97
C VAL A 212 -18.61 -13.31 6.33
N GLN A 213 -19.46 -12.82 7.24
CA GLN A 213 -19.07 -12.41 8.59
C GLN A 213 -19.03 -13.56 9.58
N SER A 214 -19.88 -14.58 9.39
CA SER A 214 -19.94 -15.79 10.23
C SER A 214 -20.52 -16.96 9.41
N GLY A 215 -20.12 -18.18 9.78
CA GLY A 215 -20.59 -19.40 9.14
C GLY A 215 -19.99 -19.63 7.76
N GLY A 216 -20.73 -20.39 6.95
CA GLY A 216 -20.36 -20.71 5.57
C GLY A 216 -21.54 -21.18 4.73
N CYS A 217 -21.34 -21.27 3.43
CA CYS A 217 -22.39 -21.71 2.50
C CYS A 217 -21.85 -22.37 1.24
N THR A 218 -22.74 -23.12 0.60
CA THR A 218 -22.64 -23.52 -0.81
C THR A 218 -23.73 -22.79 -1.59
N GLY A 219 -23.37 -22.17 -2.72
CA GLY A 219 -24.33 -21.45 -3.56
C GLY A 219 -24.03 -21.61 -5.04
N VAL A 220 -25.04 -21.40 -5.89
CA VAL A 220 -24.87 -21.38 -7.34
C VAL A 220 -24.82 -19.94 -7.84
N VAL A 221 -23.86 -19.64 -8.71
CA VAL A 221 -23.69 -18.31 -9.34
C VAL A 221 -24.86 -18.07 -10.30
N VAL A 222 -25.59 -16.95 -10.10
CA VAL A 222 -26.74 -16.58 -10.93
C VAL A 222 -26.46 -15.40 -11.86
N ALA A 223 -25.61 -14.44 -11.40
CA ALA A 223 -25.21 -13.29 -12.21
C ALA A 223 -23.76 -12.90 -11.91
N THR A 224 -23.05 -12.39 -12.93
CA THR A 224 -21.63 -12.04 -12.87
C THR A 224 -21.36 -10.64 -13.39
N GLY A 225 -20.28 -10.01 -12.91
CA GLY A 225 -19.73 -8.75 -13.40
C GLY A 225 -20.72 -7.59 -13.37
N ALA A 226 -20.87 -6.89 -14.48
CA ALA A 226 -21.73 -5.72 -14.62
C ALA A 226 -23.24 -6.03 -14.46
N ARG A 227 -23.62 -7.30 -14.47
CA ARG A 227 -25.02 -7.75 -14.32
C ARG A 227 -25.38 -8.16 -12.89
N ALA A 228 -24.38 -8.37 -12.03
CA ALA A 228 -24.59 -8.50 -10.59
C ALA A 228 -25.13 -7.19 -9.99
N GLU A 229 -25.85 -7.25 -8.88
CA GLU A 229 -26.45 -6.06 -8.26
C GLU A 229 -25.41 -5.01 -7.89
N PHE A 230 -24.30 -5.45 -7.28
CA PHE A 230 -23.16 -4.55 -7.02
C PHE A 230 -22.60 -3.94 -8.32
N GLY A 231 -22.48 -4.73 -9.38
CA GLY A 231 -22.03 -4.27 -10.69
C GLY A 231 -22.91 -3.17 -11.29
N ARG A 232 -24.24 -3.30 -11.15
CA ARG A 232 -25.22 -2.31 -11.60
C ARG A 232 -25.10 -0.99 -10.83
N ILE A 233 -24.90 -1.05 -9.50
CA ILE A 233 -24.69 0.12 -8.63
C ILE A 233 -23.33 0.79 -8.92
N ALA A 234 -22.25 0.00 -9.03
CA ALA A 234 -20.91 0.49 -9.26
C ALA A 234 -20.71 1.21 -10.61
N LEU A 235 -21.51 0.84 -11.63
CA LEU A 235 -21.53 1.56 -12.91
C LEU A 235 -22.16 2.97 -12.78
N GLY A 236 -23.05 3.18 -11.79
CA GLY A 236 -23.72 4.46 -11.52
C GLY A 236 -22.94 5.39 -10.57
N LEU A 237 -22.10 4.83 -9.72
CA LEU A 237 -21.32 5.58 -8.71
C LEU A 237 -19.90 5.81 -9.24
N GLY A 238 -19.62 7.04 -9.65
CA GLY A 238 -18.23 7.49 -9.84
C GLY A 238 -17.54 7.60 -8.47
N GLU A 239 -16.80 6.60 -8.03
CA GLU A 239 -16.08 6.63 -6.76
C GLU A 239 -15.10 7.81 -6.71
N ARG A 240 -15.37 8.79 -5.83
CA ARG A 240 -14.38 9.77 -5.38
C ARG A 240 -13.58 9.15 -4.24
N GLN A 241 -12.43 8.57 -4.57
CA GLN A 241 -11.49 8.09 -3.56
C GLN A 241 -10.95 9.26 -2.72
N PRO A 242 -10.72 9.07 -1.41
CA PRO A 242 -10.12 10.10 -0.57
C PRO A 242 -8.72 10.48 -1.08
N GLN A 243 -8.40 11.79 -1.03
CA GLN A 243 -7.10 12.31 -1.45
C GLN A 243 -6.02 11.91 -0.44
N THR A 244 -4.85 11.46 -0.93
CA THR A 244 -3.69 11.16 -0.09
C THR A 244 -2.98 12.42 0.39
N GLU A 245 -2.15 12.32 1.44
CA GLU A 245 -1.32 13.44 1.93
C GLU A 245 -0.40 13.98 0.83
N PHE A 246 0.12 13.10 -0.03
CA PHE A 246 0.90 13.52 -1.19
C PHE A 246 0.08 14.38 -2.17
N GLN A 247 -1.13 13.98 -2.53
CA GLN A 247 -2.00 14.75 -3.42
C GLN A 247 -2.37 16.12 -2.82
N LEU A 248 -2.61 16.16 -1.51
CA LEU A 248 -2.87 17.41 -0.79
C LEU A 248 -1.64 18.33 -0.79
N GLY A 249 -0.45 17.77 -0.57
CA GLY A 249 0.82 18.50 -0.65
C GLY A 249 1.07 19.09 -2.03
N LEU A 250 0.87 18.30 -3.08
CA LEU A 250 1.00 18.72 -4.47
C LEU A 250 -0.01 19.84 -4.82
N LYS A 251 -1.25 19.75 -4.34
CA LYS A 251 -2.27 20.78 -4.52
C LYS A 251 -1.89 22.09 -3.82
N ARG A 252 -1.41 22.02 -2.56
CA ARG A 252 -0.93 23.20 -1.82
C ARG A 252 0.26 23.86 -2.53
N PHE A 253 1.18 23.04 -3.05
CA PHE A 253 2.32 23.52 -3.83
C PHE A 253 1.88 24.20 -5.13
N SER A 254 0.98 23.60 -5.90
CA SER A 254 0.44 24.18 -7.13
C SER A 254 -0.26 25.52 -6.86
N PHE A 255 -0.97 25.63 -5.73
CA PHE A 255 -1.63 26.87 -5.33
C PHE A 255 -0.62 27.98 -4.97
N LEU A 256 0.49 27.64 -4.30
CA LEU A 256 1.58 28.57 -4.03
C LEU A 256 2.14 29.15 -5.33
N LEU A 257 2.44 28.29 -6.32
CA LEU A 257 2.96 28.73 -7.61
C LEU A 257 1.95 29.60 -8.39
N LEU A 258 0.67 29.23 -8.35
CA LEU A 258 -0.40 30.01 -8.97
C LEU A 258 -0.48 31.42 -8.37
N GLN A 259 -0.38 31.56 -7.04
CA GLN A 259 -0.36 32.88 -6.39
C GLN A 259 0.83 33.72 -6.86
N VAL A 260 2.02 33.12 -6.90
CA VAL A 260 3.26 33.81 -7.38
C VAL A 260 3.09 34.23 -8.85
N ALA A 261 2.60 33.33 -9.70
CA ALA A 261 2.36 33.59 -11.11
C ALA A 261 1.40 34.75 -11.34
N VAL A 262 0.24 34.75 -10.67
CA VAL A 262 -0.78 35.81 -10.80
C VAL A 262 -0.22 37.17 -10.36
N VAL A 263 0.46 37.22 -9.21
CA VAL A 263 1.06 38.49 -8.72
C VAL A 263 2.07 39.00 -9.69
N LEU A 264 3.01 38.16 -10.15
CA LEU A 264 4.10 38.60 -11.03
C LEU A 264 3.58 39.00 -12.41
N THR A 265 2.68 38.21 -13.00
CA THR A 265 2.06 38.51 -14.30
C THR A 265 1.28 39.82 -14.28
N THR A 266 0.48 40.06 -13.24
CA THR A 266 -0.26 41.32 -13.08
C THR A 266 0.68 42.50 -12.94
N LEU A 267 1.71 42.39 -12.12
CA LEU A 267 2.72 43.42 -11.92
C LEU A 267 3.42 43.78 -13.24
N ILE A 268 3.85 42.79 -14.02
CA ILE A 268 4.53 42.98 -15.30
C ILE A 268 3.59 43.61 -16.33
N PHE A 269 2.36 43.10 -16.43
CA PHE A 269 1.39 43.63 -17.36
C PHE A 269 1.11 45.10 -17.10
N VAL A 270 0.84 45.49 -15.84
CA VAL A 270 0.60 46.88 -15.42
C VAL A 270 1.85 47.73 -15.66
N ALA A 271 3.05 47.26 -15.31
CA ALA A 271 4.30 48.00 -15.53
C ALA A 271 4.55 48.25 -17.02
N ASN A 272 4.36 47.28 -17.90
CA ASN A 272 4.52 47.47 -19.35
C ASN A 272 3.46 48.42 -19.93
N LEU A 273 2.24 48.37 -19.40
CA LEU A 273 1.18 49.34 -19.80
C LEU A 273 1.52 50.76 -19.41
N LEU A 274 2.03 50.98 -18.19
CA LEU A 274 2.51 52.29 -17.71
C LEU A 274 3.68 52.82 -18.54
N LEU A 275 4.52 51.95 -19.08
CA LEU A 275 5.61 52.31 -19.99
C LEU A 275 5.16 52.52 -21.44
N GLN A 276 3.84 52.54 -21.68
CA GLN A 276 3.19 52.81 -22.98
C GLN A 276 3.62 51.76 -24.07
N ARG A 277 3.91 50.55 -23.68
CA ARG A 277 4.20 49.46 -24.63
C ARG A 277 2.92 48.99 -25.33
N PRO A 278 3.01 48.39 -26.52
CA PRO A 278 1.83 47.84 -27.19
C PRO A 278 1.10 46.86 -26.27
N LEU A 279 -0.22 47.06 -26.12
CA LEU A 279 -1.06 46.30 -25.20
C LEU A 279 -0.93 44.79 -25.45
N ILE A 280 -0.92 44.38 -26.72
CA ILE A 280 -0.92 42.99 -27.14
C ILE A 280 0.42 42.32 -26.84
N GLU A 281 1.56 42.97 -27.15
CA GLU A 281 2.88 42.44 -26.82
C GLU A 281 3.07 42.32 -25.32
N SER A 282 2.59 43.31 -24.54
CA SER A 282 2.60 43.29 -23.09
C SER A 282 1.78 42.14 -22.54
N LEU A 283 0.61 41.84 -23.12
CA LEU A 283 -0.23 40.71 -22.74
C LEU A 283 0.43 39.39 -23.05
N LEU A 284 0.92 39.18 -24.29
CA LEU A 284 1.58 37.93 -24.70
C LEU A 284 2.83 37.64 -23.87
N PHE A 285 3.64 38.68 -23.59
CA PHE A 285 4.83 38.54 -22.76
C PHE A 285 4.48 38.17 -21.30
N SER A 286 3.48 38.86 -20.71
CA SER A 286 3.03 38.56 -19.35
C SER A 286 2.45 37.14 -19.23
N LEU A 287 1.70 36.69 -20.25
CA LEU A 287 1.18 35.31 -20.32
C LEU A 287 2.31 34.29 -20.47
N ALA A 288 3.33 34.56 -21.30
CA ALA A 288 4.49 33.69 -21.44
C ALA A 288 5.25 33.51 -20.11
N ILE A 289 5.37 34.58 -19.32
CA ILE A 289 5.96 34.52 -17.97
C ILE A 289 5.09 33.69 -17.01
N ALA A 290 3.75 33.87 -17.04
CA ALA A 290 2.84 33.06 -16.25
C ALA A 290 3.00 31.55 -16.52
N VAL A 291 3.11 31.19 -17.80
CA VAL A 291 3.39 29.82 -18.23
C VAL A 291 4.76 29.36 -17.77
N GLY A 292 5.78 30.23 -17.86
CA GLY A 292 7.17 29.91 -17.52
C GLY A 292 7.40 29.61 -16.02
N ILE A 293 6.65 30.22 -15.12
CA ILE A 293 6.72 29.91 -13.67
C ILE A 293 6.12 28.53 -13.35
N THR A 294 5.17 28.08 -14.17
CA THR A 294 4.39 26.88 -13.86
C THR A 294 5.14 25.65 -14.38
N PRO A 295 5.48 24.67 -13.54
CA PRO A 295 6.18 23.44 -13.95
C PRO A 295 5.24 22.56 -14.79
N GLN A 296 5.32 22.66 -16.11
CA GLN A 296 4.39 22.02 -17.05
C GLN A 296 4.45 20.50 -17.02
N LEU A 297 5.63 19.93 -16.83
CA LEU A 297 5.86 18.50 -16.83
C LEU A 297 5.79 17.86 -15.42
N LEU A 298 5.41 18.60 -14.38
CA LEU A 298 5.27 18.05 -13.02
C LEU A 298 4.36 16.81 -12.97
N PRO A 299 3.15 16.80 -13.57
CA PRO A 299 2.33 15.59 -13.60
C PRO A 299 3.03 14.43 -14.32
N ALA A 300 3.73 14.70 -15.42
CA ALA A 300 4.47 13.70 -16.19
C ALA A 300 5.66 13.13 -15.40
N VAL A 301 6.43 13.98 -14.70
CA VAL A 301 7.55 13.56 -13.84
C VAL A 301 7.06 12.71 -12.68
N VAL A 302 5.98 13.14 -11.99
CA VAL A 302 5.37 12.38 -10.90
C VAL A 302 4.87 11.02 -11.41
N SER A 303 4.08 10.99 -12.48
CA SER A 303 3.58 9.74 -13.06
C SER A 303 4.70 8.79 -13.49
N THR A 304 5.78 9.33 -14.07
CA THR A 304 6.96 8.53 -14.48
C THR A 304 7.72 8.00 -13.26
N SER A 305 7.86 8.81 -12.21
CA SER A 305 8.46 8.40 -10.94
C SER A 305 7.67 7.25 -10.31
N LEU A 306 6.36 7.41 -10.20
CA LEU A 306 5.46 6.40 -9.64
C LEU A 306 5.47 5.11 -10.49
N ALA A 307 5.38 5.21 -11.82
CA ALA A 307 5.41 4.05 -12.72
C ALA A 307 6.76 3.30 -12.66
N THR A 308 7.87 4.03 -12.55
CA THR A 308 9.20 3.43 -12.41
C THR A 308 9.35 2.76 -11.06
N GLY A 309 8.91 3.43 -10.00
CA GLY A 309 8.90 2.89 -8.64
C GLY A 309 8.05 1.65 -8.50
N THR A 310 6.84 1.66 -9.06
CA THR A 310 5.94 0.50 -9.03
C THR A 310 6.57 -0.73 -9.68
N ARG A 311 7.27 -0.56 -10.83
CA ARG A 311 8.01 -1.66 -11.46
C ARG A 311 9.13 -2.19 -10.59
N GLN A 312 9.83 -1.33 -9.86
CA GLN A 312 10.90 -1.74 -8.94
C GLN A 312 10.33 -2.42 -7.70
N LEU A 313 9.23 -1.92 -7.15
CA LEU A 313 8.49 -2.53 -6.05
C LEU A 313 8.00 -3.93 -6.42
N ALA A 314 7.39 -4.09 -7.60
CA ALA A 314 6.93 -5.38 -8.09
C ALA A 314 8.08 -6.41 -8.23
N LYS A 315 9.29 -5.98 -8.67
CA LYS A 315 10.48 -6.83 -8.68
C LYS A 315 10.92 -7.25 -7.28
N ARG A 316 10.61 -6.46 -6.27
CA ARG A 316 10.88 -6.72 -4.85
C ARG A 316 9.69 -7.36 -4.14
N LYS A 317 8.72 -7.89 -4.91
CA LYS A 317 7.55 -8.60 -4.40
C LYS A 317 6.57 -7.71 -3.59
N VAL A 318 6.55 -6.41 -3.87
CA VAL A 318 5.60 -5.45 -3.32
C VAL A 318 4.66 -5.01 -4.43
N LEU A 319 3.40 -5.37 -4.36
CA LEU A 319 2.35 -4.92 -5.27
C LEU A 319 1.63 -3.72 -4.67
N VAL A 320 1.53 -2.65 -5.43
CA VAL A 320 0.83 -1.43 -5.03
C VAL A 320 -0.44 -1.30 -5.86
N LYS A 321 -1.58 -1.29 -5.22
CA LYS A 321 -2.89 -1.16 -5.89
C LYS A 321 -3.14 0.27 -6.39
N ARG A 322 -2.70 1.27 -5.63
CA ARG A 322 -2.82 2.70 -5.99
C ARG A 322 -1.43 3.33 -6.06
N LEU A 323 -1.07 3.86 -7.23
CA LEU A 323 0.28 4.41 -7.47
C LEU A 323 0.69 5.48 -6.46
N VAL A 324 -0.26 6.32 -6.02
CA VAL A 324 0.00 7.40 -5.06
C VAL A 324 0.38 6.91 -3.66
N CYS A 325 -0.04 5.69 -3.26
CA CYS A 325 0.32 5.11 -1.97
C CYS A 325 1.81 4.73 -1.85
N ILE A 326 2.56 4.75 -2.96
CA ILE A 326 4.01 4.48 -2.93
C ILE A 326 4.75 5.56 -2.12
N GLU A 327 4.32 6.80 -2.25
CA GLU A 327 4.95 7.92 -1.55
C GLU A 327 4.57 7.92 -0.07
N ASP A 328 3.29 7.61 0.24
CA ASP A 328 2.83 7.43 1.61
C ASP A 328 3.56 6.26 2.29
N LEU A 329 3.89 5.16 1.54
CA LEU A 329 4.73 4.07 2.05
C LEU A 329 6.13 4.56 2.47
N GLY A 330 6.71 5.51 1.73
CA GLY A 330 7.98 6.15 2.06
C GLY A 330 7.90 7.09 3.26
N ASP A 331 6.73 7.64 3.54
CA ASP A 331 6.44 8.62 4.57
C ASP A 331 6.09 8.00 5.93
N MET A 332 5.94 6.68 6.00
CA MET A 332 5.51 5.96 7.18
C MET A 332 6.45 6.15 8.37
N ASP A 333 5.89 6.60 9.52
CA ASP A 333 6.57 6.77 10.81
C ASP A 333 6.29 5.61 11.77
N ILE A 334 5.05 5.10 11.75
CA ILE A 334 4.55 4.08 12.67
C ILE A 334 4.01 2.92 11.83
N LEU A 335 4.47 1.71 12.14
CA LEU A 335 3.89 0.48 11.63
C LEU A 335 3.16 -0.22 12.75
N VAL A 336 1.84 -0.35 12.62
CA VAL A 336 1.03 -1.21 13.48
C VAL A 336 0.83 -2.54 12.75
N THR A 337 1.16 -3.65 13.36
CA THR A 337 1.05 -4.97 12.76
C THR A 337 0.27 -5.93 13.64
N ASP A 338 -0.46 -6.86 13.01
CA ASP A 338 -0.90 -8.04 13.76
C ASP A 338 0.32 -8.92 14.08
N LYS A 339 0.24 -9.67 15.18
CA LYS A 339 1.29 -10.60 15.62
C LYS A 339 1.35 -11.82 14.71
N THR A 340 0.17 -12.47 14.53
CA THR A 340 0.04 -13.80 13.92
C THR A 340 0.30 -13.74 12.41
N GLY A 341 1.16 -14.65 11.94
CA GLY A 341 1.51 -14.73 10.52
C GLY A 341 2.39 -13.59 10.00
N THR A 342 2.57 -12.50 10.73
CA THR A 342 3.48 -11.40 10.38
C THR A 342 4.82 -11.54 11.10
N LEU A 343 4.83 -11.52 12.42
CA LEU A 343 6.02 -11.73 13.25
C LEU A 343 6.31 -13.20 13.46
N THR A 344 5.28 -14.03 13.38
CA THR A 344 5.32 -15.46 13.54
C THR A 344 5.11 -16.17 12.20
N GLU A 345 5.41 -17.45 12.11
CA GLU A 345 5.25 -18.22 10.88
C GLU A 345 3.79 -18.31 10.40
N GLY A 346 2.83 -18.09 11.31
CA GLY A 346 1.40 -18.28 11.05
C GLY A 346 1.03 -19.73 10.84
N ARG A 347 2.00 -20.64 10.97
CA ARG A 347 1.80 -22.07 11.05
C ARG A 347 1.65 -22.45 12.52
N ILE A 348 0.41 -22.51 12.95
CA ILE A 348 0.08 -22.98 14.27
C ILE A 348 0.32 -24.50 14.29
N SER A 349 1.06 -24.99 15.28
CA SER A 349 1.26 -26.42 15.51
C SER A 349 0.62 -26.83 16.83
N PHE A 350 -0.15 -27.95 16.81
CA PHE A 350 -0.64 -28.56 18.05
C PHE A 350 0.54 -29.16 18.80
N THR A 351 0.68 -28.84 20.09
CA THR A 351 1.79 -29.27 20.91
C THR A 351 1.39 -30.40 21.86
N ARG A 352 0.33 -30.20 22.63
CA ARG A 352 -0.17 -31.19 23.62
C ARG A 352 -1.60 -30.90 24.05
N ALA A 353 -2.28 -31.92 24.55
CA ALA A 353 -3.51 -31.80 25.32
C ALA A 353 -3.20 -31.81 26.83
N LEU A 354 -3.95 -31.02 27.59
CA LEU A 354 -3.85 -30.95 29.04
C LEU A 354 -5.24 -31.24 29.64
N PRO A 355 -5.60 -32.51 29.89
CA PRO A 355 -6.89 -32.88 30.47
C PRO A 355 -6.95 -32.39 31.92
N VAL A 356 -8.11 -31.86 32.31
CA VAL A 356 -8.41 -31.38 33.68
C VAL A 356 -9.49 -32.25 34.31
N GLU A 357 -10.41 -32.79 33.52
CA GLU A 357 -11.47 -33.69 33.96
C GLU A 357 -10.86 -35.03 34.40
N PRO A 358 -11.17 -35.50 35.67
CA PRO A 358 -10.66 -36.77 36.17
C PRO A 358 -11.03 -37.95 35.27
N GLY A 359 -10.04 -38.75 34.88
CA GLY A 359 -10.20 -39.93 34.03
C GLY A 359 -10.20 -39.66 32.53
N LEU A 360 -10.13 -38.41 32.09
CA LEU A 360 -9.96 -38.08 30.66
C LEU A 360 -8.49 -38.20 30.28
N SER A 361 -8.19 -38.91 29.17
CA SER A 361 -6.85 -39.01 28.64
C SER A 361 -6.55 -37.85 27.67
N ASP A 362 -5.25 -37.64 27.32
CA ASP A 362 -4.78 -36.70 26.33
C ASP A 362 -5.46 -36.96 24.98
N ASP A 363 -5.60 -38.26 24.59
CA ASP A 363 -6.27 -38.66 23.35
C ASP A 363 -7.78 -38.37 23.40
N GLY A 364 -8.40 -38.58 24.57
CA GLY A 364 -9.80 -38.23 24.79
C GLY A 364 -10.08 -36.75 24.64
N LEU A 365 -9.26 -35.90 25.25
CA LEU A 365 -9.38 -34.45 25.12
C LEU A 365 -9.13 -33.98 23.68
N ARG A 366 -8.14 -34.56 23.01
CA ARG A 366 -7.90 -34.27 21.58
C ARG A 366 -9.10 -34.65 20.72
N THR A 367 -9.73 -35.83 20.97
CA THR A 367 -10.95 -36.27 20.29
C THR A 367 -12.08 -35.27 20.48
N LEU A 368 -12.30 -34.75 21.69
CA LEU A 368 -13.28 -33.69 21.94
C LEU A 368 -12.98 -32.43 21.13
N GLY A 369 -11.69 -32.06 21.02
CA GLY A 369 -11.25 -30.92 20.20
C GLY A 369 -11.51 -31.12 18.71
N LEU A 370 -11.30 -32.33 18.18
CA LEU A 370 -11.58 -32.69 16.77
C LEU A 370 -13.10 -32.69 16.49
N LEU A 371 -13.90 -33.17 17.43
CA LEU A 371 -15.37 -33.14 17.30
C LEU A 371 -15.95 -31.73 17.28
N ALA A 372 -15.28 -30.77 17.90
CA ALA A 372 -15.69 -29.37 17.90
C ALA A 372 -15.15 -28.59 16.67
N THR A 373 -15.09 -29.21 15.52
CA THR A 373 -14.69 -28.62 14.21
C THR A 373 -15.92 -28.24 13.39
N GLU A 374 -15.85 -27.16 12.62
CA GLU A 374 -16.97 -26.67 11.80
C GLU A 374 -17.16 -27.47 10.51
N THR A 375 -16.07 -27.95 9.92
CA THR A 375 -16.07 -28.76 8.70
C THR A 375 -16.60 -30.18 8.99
N ASP A 376 -17.18 -30.85 7.99
CA ASP A 376 -17.54 -32.25 8.10
C ASP A 376 -16.34 -33.11 8.50
N TYR A 377 -16.54 -34.12 9.35
CA TYR A 377 -15.45 -34.93 9.91
C TYR A 377 -14.68 -35.73 8.87
N ALA A 378 -15.38 -36.20 7.82
CA ALA A 378 -14.73 -36.94 6.75
C ALA A 378 -13.93 -36.03 5.83
N GLU A 379 -14.46 -34.85 5.53
CA GLU A 379 -13.77 -33.80 4.78
C GLU A 379 -12.58 -33.24 5.57
N ALA A 380 -12.76 -32.94 6.85
CA ALA A 380 -11.70 -32.44 7.72
C ALA A 380 -10.51 -33.39 7.83
N LYS A 381 -10.78 -34.69 7.84
CA LYS A 381 -9.75 -35.73 7.83
C LYS A 381 -9.04 -35.87 6.49
N ALA A 382 -9.75 -35.59 5.37
CA ALA A 382 -9.24 -35.75 4.02
C ALA A 382 -8.46 -34.51 3.52
N SER A 383 -8.85 -33.32 3.95
CA SER A 383 -8.28 -32.06 3.46
C SER A 383 -8.35 -30.97 4.53
N SER A 384 -7.31 -30.11 4.58
CA SER A 384 -7.28 -28.90 5.41
C SER A 384 -8.01 -27.70 4.76
N ALA A 385 -8.53 -27.85 3.54
CA ALA A 385 -9.22 -26.79 2.85
C ALA A 385 -10.53 -26.40 3.59
N GLY A 386 -10.73 -25.12 3.84
CA GLY A 386 -11.91 -24.58 4.52
C GLY A 386 -11.87 -24.63 6.06
N GLN A 387 -10.80 -25.12 6.67
CA GLN A 387 -10.62 -25.17 8.11
C GLN A 387 -9.88 -23.92 8.64
N ASN A 388 -10.19 -23.54 9.88
CA ASN A 388 -9.39 -22.55 10.57
C ASN A 388 -8.00 -23.12 10.97
N ALA A 389 -7.01 -22.25 11.19
CA ALA A 389 -5.62 -22.68 11.44
C ALA A 389 -5.43 -23.53 12.71
N LEU A 390 -6.29 -23.40 13.73
CA LEU A 390 -6.23 -24.21 14.94
C LEU A 390 -6.79 -25.62 14.69
N ASP A 391 -7.87 -25.72 13.93
CA ASP A 391 -8.45 -26.99 13.55
C ASP A 391 -7.53 -27.75 12.61
N THR A 392 -6.98 -27.06 11.57
CA THR A 392 -5.93 -27.64 10.71
C THR A 392 -4.78 -28.22 11.53
N ALA A 393 -4.23 -27.45 12.49
CA ALA A 393 -3.12 -27.91 13.33
C ALA A 393 -3.50 -29.13 14.20
N LEU A 394 -4.73 -29.24 14.63
CA LEU A 394 -5.24 -30.35 15.42
C LEU A 394 -5.44 -31.58 14.55
N TRP A 395 -6.01 -31.44 13.36
CA TRP A 395 -6.20 -32.53 12.37
C TRP A 395 -4.87 -33.02 11.80
N ASP A 396 -3.87 -32.16 11.62
CA ASP A 396 -2.51 -32.54 11.18
C ASP A 396 -1.71 -33.23 12.29
N SER A 397 -2.21 -33.29 13.53
CA SER A 397 -1.49 -33.93 14.62
C SER A 397 -1.46 -35.47 14.46
N PRO A 398 -0.34 -36.15 14.81
CA PRO A 398 -0.22 -37.59 14.60
C PRO A 398 -1.34 -38.40 15.27
N GLY A 399 -1.92 -37.92 16.37
CA GLY A 399 -3.01 -38.57 17.07
C GLY A 399 -4.37 -38.48 16.38
N ALA A 400 -4.55 -37.57 15.45
CA ALA A 400 -5.80 -37.44 14.67
C ALA A 400 -5.99 -38.59 13.66
N ALA A 401 -4.91 -39.28 13.27
CA ALA A 401 -4.98 -40.41 12.36
C ALA A 401 -5.89 -41.54 12.85
N GLY A 402 -5.96 -41.73 14.18
CA GLY A 402 -6.85 -42.74 14.81
C GLY A 402 -8.30 -42.29 14.97
N PHE A 403 -8.68 -41.08 14.58
CA PHE A 403 -10.06 -40.63 14.68
C PHE A 403 -10.96 -41.33 13.65
N GLU A 404 -12.08 -41.89 14.11
CA GLU A 404 -13.06 -42.59 13.29
C GLU A 404 -14.33 -41.73 13.10
N PRO A 405 -14.50 -41.06 11.97
CA PRO A 405 -15.67 -40.21 11.70
C PRO A 405 -17.01 -40.93 11.86
N ALA A 406 -17.11 -42.16 11.37
CA ALA A 406 -18.33 -42.93 11.36
C ALA A 406 -18.88 -43.26 12.76
N ARG A 407 -18.11 -43.07 13.84
CA ARG A 407 -18.51 -43.29 15.22
C ARG A 407 -19.36 -42.15 15.79
N TYR A 408 -19.31 -40.98 15.16
CA TYR A 408 -19.91 -39.75 15.69
C TYR A 408 -20.80 -39.09 14.64
N GLU A 409 -21.98 -38.68 15.09
CA GLU A 409 -22.96 -37.91 14.33
C GLU A 409 -22.98 -36.48 14.88
N ARG A 410 -22.72 -35.48 14.03
CA ARG A 410 -22.91 -34.08 14.40
C ARG A 410 -24.39 -33.73 14.15
N VAL A 411 -25.12 -33.51 15.24
CA VAL A 411 -26.54 -33.19 15.21
C VAL A 411 -26.78 -31.74 14.84
N ASP A 412 -26.00 -30.81 15.43
CA ASP A 412 -26.11 -29.36 15.20
C ASP A 412 -24.79 -28.64 15.55
N LEU A 413 -24.63 -27.40 15.09
CA LEU A 413 -23.43 -26.61 15.24
C LEU A 413 -23.75 -25.12 15.40
N ILE A 414 -23.11 -24.46 16.36
CA ILE A 414 -22.98 -23.00 16.42
C ILE A 414 -21.53 -22.66 16.07
N GLY A 415 -21.32 -22.09 14.87
CA GLY A 415 -20.02 -21.75 14.35
C GLY A 415 -19.28 -20.68 15.20
N PHE A 416 -18.01 -20.50 14.90
CA PHE A 416 -17.19 -19.47 15.54
C PHE A 416 -17.68 -18.06 15.18
N ASP A 417 -17.79 -17.21 16.20
CA ASP A 417 -17.90 -15.77 16.01
C ASP A 417 -16.92 -15.00 16.89
N HIS A 418 -16.56 -13.79 16.46
CA HIS A 418 -15.53 -12.98 17.11
C HIS A 418 -15.97 -12.36 18.43
N GLN A 419 -17.29 -12.23 18.66
CA GLN A 419 -17.82 -11.70 19.93
C GLN A 419 -17.82 -12.80 21.00
N ARG A 420 -18.30 -14.00 20.66
CA ARG A 420 -18.35 -15.16 21.56
C ARG A 420 -16.99 -15.86 21.68
N ARG A 421 -16.11 -15.74 20.71
CA ARG A 421 -14.76 -16.36 20.61
C ARG A 421 -14.75 -17.88 20.89
N ARG A 422 -15.80 -18.60 20.46
CA ARG A 422 -15.97 -20.05 20.65
C ARG A 422 -16.86 -20.66 19.59
N THR A 423 -16.69 -21.97 19.40
CA THR A 423 -17.52 -22.87 18.58
C THR A 423 -18.16 -23.90 19.50
N SER A 424 -19.42 -24.23 19.28
CA SER A 424 -20.13 -25.27 20.03
C SER A 424 -20.80 -26.25 19.08
N VAL A 425 -20.66 -27.55 19.37
CA VAL A 425 -21.26 -28.62 18.57
C VAL A 425 -22.12 -29.51 19.45
N LEU A 426 -23.22 -29.98 18.89
CA LEU A 426 -24.05 -31.05 19.47
C LEU A 426 -23.68 -32.34 18.75
N VAL A 427 -23.06 -33.26 19.46
CA VAL A 427 -22.56 -34.53 18.90
C VAL A 427 -23.23 -35.69 19.60
N ARG A 428 -23.59 -36.73 18.81
CA ARG A 428 -24.11 -38.03 19.30
C ARG A 428 -23.08 -39.10 18.94
N GLU A 429 -22.61 -39.87 19.92
CA GLU A 429 -21.83 -41.09 19.71
C GLU A 429 -22.79 -42.24 19.38
N ALA A 430 -22.41 -43.13 18.48
CA ALA A 430 -23.24 -44.28 18.06
C ALA A 430 -23.75 -45.08 19.27
N GLY A 431 -25.08 -45.05 19.51
CA GLY A 431 -25.73 -45.70 20.65
C GLY A 431 -25.61 -44.95 21.98
N GLY A 432 -25.07 -43.72 22.02
CA GLY A 432 -24.91 -42.91 23.21
C GLY A 432 -25.82 -41.66 23.27
N PRO A 433 -25.89 -40.97 24.43
CA PRO A 433 -26.60 -39.70 24.56
C PRO A 433 -25.88 -38.59 23.81
N SER A 434 -26.64 -37.58 23.38
CA SER A 434 -26.10 -36.35 22.79
C SER A 434 -25.29 -35.57 23.84
N ARG A 435 -24.21 -34.93 23.40
CA ARG A 435 -23.30 -34.10 24.23
C ARG A 435 -23.02 -32.79 23.53
N ILE A 436 -23.03 -31.68 24.25
CA ILE A 436 -22.52 -30.40 23.80
C ILE A 436 -21.02 -30.40 24.06
N ILE A 437 -20.23 -29.98 23.05
CA ILE A 437 -18.80 -29.74 23.16
C ILE A 437 -18.57 -28.30 22.74
N THR A 438 -17.99 -27.49 23.64
CA THR A 438 -17.66 -26.09 23.37
C THR A 438 -16.14 -25.90 23.39
N LYS A 439 -15.60 -25.33 22.34
CA LYS A 439 -14.17 -25.05 22.17
C LYS A 439 -13.95 -23.57 21.91
N GLY A 440 -13.04 -22.91 22.64
CA GLY A 440 -12.81 -21.48 22.45
C GLY A 440 -11.75 -20.86 23.35
N ALA A 441 -11.77 -19.53 23.43
CA ALA A 441 -10.85 -18.77 24.28
C ALA A 441 -11.05 -19.18 25.75
N PRO A 442 -9.97 -19.47 26.49
CA PRO A 442 -10.08 -20.00 27.86
C PRO A 442 -10.94 -19.13 28.79
N GLU A 443 -10.80 -17.81 28.70
CA GLU A 443 -11.54 -16.87 29.52
C GLU A 443 -13.06 -16.98 29.33
N ASP A 444 -13.49 -17.08 28.06
CA ASP A 444 -14.91 -17.13 27.69
C ASP A 444 -15.51 -18.51 27.98
N VAL A 445 -14.78 -19.59 27.75
CA VAL A 445 -15.25 -20.95 28.02
C VAL A 445 -15.33 -21.19 29.55
N LEU A 446 -14.33 -20.72 30.32
CA LEU A 446 -14.33 -20.83 31.79
C LEU A 446 -15.49 -20.06 32.42
N ALA A 447 -15.90 -18.92 31.82
CA ALA A 447 -17.06 -18.17 32.30
C ALA A 447 -18.40 -18.95 32.16
N LEU A 448 -18.46 -19.93 31.25
CA LEU A 448 -19.62 -20.82 31.07
C LEU A 448 -19.59 -22.08 31.92
N CYS A 449 -18.42 -22.34 32.53
CA CYS A 449 -18.23 -23.45 33.43
C CYS A 449 -18.63 -23.06 34.87
N GLY A 450 -18.80 -24.05 35.76
CA GLY A 450 -18.93 -23.83 37.19
C GLY A 450 -17.64 -23.26 37.81
N PRO A 451 -17.62 -23.05 39.15
CA PRO A 451 -16.44 -22.55 39.83
C PRO A 451 -15.21 -23.40 39.55
N THR A 452 -14.16 -22.77 39.02
CA THR A 452 -12.94 -23.46 38.66
C THR A 452 -11.90 -23.41 39.77
N PRO A 453 -11.21 -24.52 40.07
CA PRO A 453 -10.17 -24.55 41.09
C PRO A 453 -8.99 -23.61 40.77
N PRO A 454 -8.32 -23.02 41.78
CA PRO A 454 -7.22 -22.04 41.55
C PRO A 454 -6.05 -22.58 40.71
N PHE A 455 -5.77 -23.89 40.75
CA PHE A 455 -4.69 -24.47 39.96
C PHE A 455 -4.90 -24.36 38.46
N ILE A 456 -6.13 -24.22 38.00
CA ILE A 456 -6.45 -24.05 36.55
C ILE A 456 -5.92 -22.73 36.03
N GLN A 457 -6.07 -21.66 36.82
CA GLN A 457 -5.50 -20.36 36.42
C GLN A 457 -3.97 -20.42 36.41
N ALA A 458 -3.34 -21.07 37.38
CA ALA A 458 -1.89 -21.24 37.41
C ALA A 458 -1.39 -22.04 36.23
N LEU A 459 -2.12 -23.11 35.82
CA LEU A 459 -1.80 -23.90 34.61
C LEU A 459 -1.89 -23.06 33.34
N LEU A 460 -2.92 -22.23 33.22
CA LEU A 460 -3.06 -21.32 32.07
C LEU A 460 -1.94 -20.28 32.04
N ASP A 461 -1.64 -19.67 33.18
CA ASP A 461 -0.58 -18.66 33.26
C ASP A 461 0.79 -19.25 32.87
N GLU A 462 1.09 -20.48 33.27
CA GLU A 462 2.31 -21.18 32.85
C GLU A 462 2.39 -21.35 31.34
N GLN A 463 1.28 -21.72 30.68
CA GLN A 463 1.25 -21.88 29.23
C GLN A 463 1.39 -20.54 28.51
N PHE A 464 0.74 -19.48 29.00
CA PHE A 464 0.84 -18.14 28.45
C PHE A 464 2.24 -17.54 28.60
N ASP A 465 2.86 -17.74 29.77
CA ASP A 465 4.24 -17.31 30.04
C ASP A 465 5.25 -18.04 29.14
N ALA A 466 4.93 -19.29 28.73
CA ALA A 466 5.70 -20.03 27.71
C ALA A 466 5.45 -19.58 26.28
N GLY A 467 4.54 -18.61 26.06
CA GLY A 467 4.19 -18.09 24.72
C GLY A 467 3.24 -18.99 23.94
N SER A 468 2.61 -19.96 24.60
CA SER A 468 1.68 -20.88 23.96
C SER A 468 0.29 -20.26 23.79
N ARG A 469 -0.37 -20.58 22.69
CA ARG A 469 -1.78 -20.30 22.48
C ARG A 469 -2.61 -21.44 23.05
N VAL A 470 -3.56 -21.13 23.90
CA VAL A 470 -4.37 -22.13 24.62
C VAL A 470 -5.82 -22.01 24.20
N VAL A 471 -6.45 -23.15 23.95
CA VAL A 471 -7.87 -23.28 23.65
C VAL A 471 -8.50 -24.18 24.71
N ALA A 472 -9.53 -23.71 25.38
CA ALA A 472 -10.28 -24.51 26.34
C ALA A 472 -11.33 -25.37 25.64
N VAL A 473 -11.54 -26.57 26.17
CA VAL A 473 -12.61 -27.48 25.74
C VAL A 473 -13.45 -27.83 26.97
N ALA A 474 -14.74 -27.61 26.86
CA ALA A 474 -15.71 -27.94 27.88
C ALA A 474 -16.88 -28.74 27.33
N THR A 475 -17.50 -29.55 28.15
CA THR A 475 -18.57 -30.46 27.73
C THR A 475 -19.78 -30.39 28.63
N ARG A 476 -20.94 -30.77 28.12
CA ARG A 476 -22.17 -30.99 28.89
C ARG A 476 -22.99 -32.10 28.27
N SER A 477 -23.57 -32.99 29.09
CA SER A 477 -24.60 -33.96 28.61
C SER A 477 -25.85 -33.20 28.14
N ALA A 478 -26.37 -33.58 26.98
CA ALA A 478 -27.52 -32.94 26.33
C ALA A 478 -28.52 -33.98 25.78
N ALA A 479 -28.84 -35.00 26.60
CA ALA A 479 -29.78 -36.04 26.19
C ALA A 479 -31.14 -35.43 25.78
N GLY A 480 -31.61 -35.74 24.57
CA GLY A 480 -32.89 -35.26 24.04
C GLY A 480 -32.86 -33.89 23.40
N LEU A 481 -31.69 -33.27 23.23
CA LEU A 481 -31.54 -32.03 22.48
C LEU A 481 -31.24 -32.38 21.00
N ASP A 482 -32.06 -31.82 20.09
CA ASP A 482 -31.88 -31.98 18.64
C ASP A 482 -31.47 -30.70 17.94
N ARG A 483 -31.47 -29.55 18.65
CA ARG A 483 -31.02 -28.26 18.11
C ARG A 483 -30.25 -27.49 19.20
N LEU A 484 -29.18 -26.82 18.81
CA LEU A 484 -28.30 -26.06 19.71
C LEU A 484 -28.57 -24.55 19.58
N THR A 485 -28.71 -23.86 20.70
CA THR A 485 -28.85 -22.42 20.75
C THR A 485 -27.75 -21.83 21.67
N PRO A 486 -27.42 -20.53 21.55
CA PRO A 486 -26.45 -19.87 22.44
C PRO A 486 -26.84 -19.93 23.94
N ALA A 487 -28.13 -20.08 24.25
CA ALA A 487 -28.62 -20.24 25.65
C ALA A 487 -28.22 -21.59 26.24
N ASP A 488 -27.96 -22.60 25.41
CA ASP A 488 -27.56 -23.94 25.82
C ASP A 488 -26.10 -24.04 26.24
N GLU A 489 -25.29 -23.05 25.88
CA GLU A 489 -23.87 -22.94 26.26
C GLU A 489 -23.63 -22.56 27.71
N ARG A 490 -24.36 -23.14 28.67
CA ARG A 490 -24.23 -22.84 30.10
C ARG A 490 -24.11 -24.12 30.91
N GLY A 491 -23.48 -24.01 32.09
CA GLY A 491 -23.30 -25.14 33.00
C GLY A 491 -22.42 -26.23 32.40
N LEU A 492 -21.41 -25.80 31.64
CA LEU A 492 -20.41 -26.70 31.06
C LEU A 492 -19.43 -27.20 32.14
N THR A 493 -18.85 -28.37 31.93
CA THR A 493 -17.75 -28.91 32.71
C THR A 493 -16.46 -28.77 31.88
N LEU A 494 -15.42 -28.17 32.45
CA LEU A 494 -14.13 -28.03 31.77
C LEU A 494 -13.49 -29.42 31.58
N ALA A 495 -13.29 -29.83 30.33
CA ALA A 495 -12.61 -31.06 30.01
C ALA A 495 -11.07 -30.88 30.05
N GLY A 496 -10.56 -29.73 29.56
CA GLY A 496 -9.14 -29.40 29.60
C GLY A 496 -8.73 -28.36 28.54
N PHE A 497 -7.44 -28.31 28.28
CA PHE A 497 -6.84 -27.33 27.39
C PHE A 497 -6.06 -27.99 26.25
N LEU A 498 -6.25 -27.48 25.04
CA LEU A 498 -5.42 -27.79 23.87
C LEU A 498 -4.37 -26.70 23.71
N VAL A 499 -3.12 -27.09 23.63
CA VAL A 499 -1.97 -26.16 23.60
C VAL A 499 -1.36 -26.13 22.21
N PHE A 500 -1.21 -24.94 21.66
CA PHE A 500 -0.67 -24.67 20.34
C PHE A 500 0.51 -23.71 20.44
N LEU A 501 1.44 -23.83 19.50
CA LEU A 501 2.61 -22.96 19.39
C LEU A 501 2.67 -22.32 18.00
N ASP A 502 2.87 -21.02 17.97
CA ASP A 502 3.15 -20.22 16.78
C ASP A 502 4.56 -19.62 16.91
N ARG A 503 5.52 -20.11 16.14
CA ARG A 503 6.93 -19.75 16.29
C ARG A 503 7.23 -18.40 15.63
N PRO A 504 8.07 -17.55 16.24
CA PRO A 504 8.62 -16.38 15.56
C PRO A 504 9.37 -16.79 14.29
N LYS A 505 9.23 -15.99 13.22
CA LYS A 505 10.01 -16.21 11.99
C LYS A 505 11.49 -15.99 12.23
N ALA A 506 12.34 -16.82 11.64
CA ALA A 506 13.79 -16.75 11.79
C ALA A 506 14.38 -15.38 11.37
N ASN A 507 13.79 -14.71 10.40
CA ASN A 507 14.24 -13.42 9.87
C ASN A 507 13.50 -12.21 10.48
N ALA A 508 12.50 -12.42 11.36
CA ALA A 508 11.70 -11.33 11.91
C ALA A 508 12.56 -10.30 12.62
N ARG A 509 13.49 -10.75 13.47
CA ARG A 509 14.42 -9.84 14.18
C ARG A 509 15.20 -8.94 13.22
N GLN A 510 15.82 -9.50 12.18
CA GLN A 510 16.59 -8.73 11.21
C GLN A 510 15.73 -7.73 10.45
N SER A 511 14.50 -8.12 10.11
CA SER A 511 13.54 -7.25 9.41
C SER A 511 13.09 -6.08 10.29
N LEU A 512 12.89 -6.34 11.59
CA LEU A 512 12.59 -5.31 12.59
C LEU A 512 13.72 -4.31 12.76
N ASP A 513 14.97 -4.79 12.91
CA ASP A 513 16.16 -3.93 12.99
C ASP A 513 16.29 -3.03 11.76
N ARG A 514 15.92 -3.54 10.56
CA ARG A 514 15.92 -2.74 9.33
C ARG A 514 14.85 -1.64 9.34
N LEU A 515 13.63 -1.92 9.80
CA LEU A 515 12.55 -0.94 9.92
C LEU A 515 12.91 0.13 10.96
N GLU A 516 13.46 -0.27 12.12
CA GLU A 516 13.95 0.66 13.15
C GLU A 516 15.06 1.56 12.61
N ALA A 517 16.01 1.00 11.83
CA ALA A 517 17.06 1.77 11.17
C ALA A 517 16.54 2.77 10.14
N LEU A 518 15.34 2.56 9.62
CA LEU A 518 14.59 3.49 8.76
C LEU A 518 13.77 4.51 9.58
N GLY A 519 13.84 4.48 10.92
CA GLY A 519 13.11 5.39 11.80
C GLY A 519 11.63 5.05 11.96
N ILE A 520 11.21 3.82 11.64
CA ILE A 520 9.83 3.36 11.78
C ILE A 520 9.65 2.77 13.17
N SER A 521 8.72 3.33 13.94
CA SER A 521 8.30 2.81 15.23
C SER A 521 7.30 1.67 15.05
N MET A 522 7.58 0.50 15.64
CA MET A 522 6.70 -0.64 15.53
C MET A 522 5.74 -0.73 16.71
N LYS A 523 4.49 -1.10 16.44
CA LYS A 523 3.45 -1.42 17.41
C LYS A 523 2.74 -2.72 17.00
N ILE A 524 2.25 -3.46 18.00
CA ILE A 524 1.58 -4.74 17.79
C ILE A 524 0.15 -4.63 18.29
N ALA A 525 -0.83 -4.96 17.44
CA ALA A 525 -2.25 -4.98 17.80
C ALA A 525 -2.81 -6.38 17.53
N THR A 526 -3.05 -7.15 18.58
CA THR A 526 -3.42 -8.57 18.47
C THR A 526 -4.65 -8.94 19.29
N GLY A 527 -5.40 -9.94 18.82
CA GLY A 527 -6.47 -10.60 19.60
C GLY A 527 -5.94 -11.57 20.67
N ASP A 528 -4.64 -11.87 20.67
CA ASP A 528 -4.04 -12.79 21.63
C ASP A 528 -3.89 -12.20 23.05
N ASN A 529 -3.61 -13.08 24.00
CA ASN A 529 -3.34 -12.70 25.39
C ASN A 529 -2.09 -11.81 25.49
N ALA A 530 -2.09 -10.87 26.44
CA ALA A 530 -0.99 -9.93 26.68
C ALA A 530 0.34 -10.64 26.93
N LYS A 531 0.38 -11.66 27.78
CA LYS A 531 1.58 -12.43 28.12
C LYS A 531 2.19 -13.13 26.90
N VAL A 532 1.35 -13.69 26.01
CA VAL A 532 1.80 -14.30 24.75
C VAL A 532 2.43 -13.27 23.81
N ALA A 533 1.84 -12.08 23.69
CA ALA A 533 2.38 -11.00 22.87
C ALA A 533 3.70 -10.47 23.44
N GLU A 534 3.78 -10.27 24.75
CA GLU A 534 4.99 -9.85 25.47
C GLU A 534 6.12 -10.87 25.31
N LYS A 535 5.81 -12.17 25.37
CA LYS A 535 6.80 -13.25 25.16
C LYS A 535 7.38 -13.21 23.74
N VAL A 536 6.53 -13.05 22.72
CA VAL A 536 6.99 -12.92 21.33
C VAL A 536 7.87 -11.67 21.15
N CYS A 537 7.49 -10.54 21.77
CA CYS A 537 8.32 -9.34 21.76
C CYS A 537 9.67 -9.56 22.44
N ALA A 538 9.68 -10.26 23.59
CA ALA A 538 10.92 -10.60 24.30
C ALA A 538 11.83 -11.52 23.48
N ASP A 539 11.27 -12.52 22.81
CA ASP A 539 12.01 -13.44 21.93
C ASP A 539 12.60 -12.73 20.70
N LEU A 540 11.90 -11.68 20.21
CA LEU A 540 12.37 -10.81 19.13
C LEU A 540 13.20 -9.61 19.64
N ASP A 541 13.49 -9.52 20.96
CA ASP A 541 14.22 -8.41 21.60
C ASP A 541 13.60 -7.02 21.25
N VAL A 542 12.27 -6.97 21.16
CA VAL A 542 11.49 -5.74 20.98
C VAL A 542 11.12 -5.20 22.36
N ASP A 543 11.41 -3.92 22.62
CA ASP A 543 11.02 -3.29 23.88
C ASP A 543 9.49 -3.17 23.93
N SER A 544 8.87 -3.76 24.97
CA SER A 544 7.43 -3.76 25.12
C SER A 544 6.84 -2.36 25.40
N GLY A 545 7.64 -1.36 25.79
CA GLY A 545 7.23 0.05 26.01
C GLY A 545 5.96 0.24 26.85
N GLY A 546 5.25 -0.84 27.09
CA GLY A 546 3.97 -0.97 27.78
C GLY A 546 2.94 -1.73 26.97
N THR A 547 2.07 -2.45 27.68
CA THR A 547 0.95 -3.24 27.14
C THR A 547 -0.37 -2.63 27.55
N LEU A 548 -1.28 -2.42 26.59
CA LEU A 548 -2.67 -2.03 26.82
C LEU A 548 -3.58 -3.19 26.40
N THR A 549 -4.54 -3.51 27.27
CA THR A 549 -5.56 -4.53 26.95
C THR A 549 -6.81 -3.89 26.34
N GLY A 550 -7.60 -4.66 25.57
CA GLY A 550 -8.86 -4.20 25.01
C GLY A 550 -9.82 -3.60 26.03
N ALA A 551 -9.88 -4.19 27.25
CA ALA A 551 -10.69 -3.64 28.34
C ALA A 551 -10.20 -2.26 28.82
N GLN A 552 -8.89 -2.03 28.86
CA GLN A 552 -8.32 -0.71 29.19
C GLN A 552 -8.59 0.29 28.07
N VAL A 553 -8.43 -0.13 26.81
CA VAL A 553 -8.72 0.71 25.61
C VAL A 553 -10.18 1.16 25.60
N GLU A 554 -11.12 0.28 25.97
CA GLU A 554 -12.55 0.60 26.05
C GLU A 554 -12.86 1.65 27.13
N GLY A 555 -12.23 1.54 28.28
CA GLY A 555 -12.44 2.46 29.42
C GLY A 555 -11.77 3.83 29.27
N MET A 556 -10.89 4.03 28.27
CA MET A 556 -10.16 5.29 28.07
C MET A 556 -10.92 6.28 27.18
N SER A 557 -10.83 7.57 27.51
CA SER A 557 -11.21 8.64 26.59
C SER A 557 -10.26 8.66 25.37
N ASP A 558 -10.69 9.27 24.26
CA ASP A 558 -9.83 9.39 23.06
C ASP A 558 -8.53 10.17 23.33
N ALA A 559 -8.57 11.18 24.19
CA ALA A 559 -7.40 11.95 24.58
C ALA A 559 -6.40 11.12 25.38
N ASP A 560 -6.87 10.35 26.36
CA ASP A 560 -6.04 9.48 27.19
C ASP A 560 -5.47 8.32 26.39
N LEU A 561 -6.30 7.72 25.53
CA LEU A 561 -5.87 6.65 24.63
C LEU A 561 -4.82 7.14 23.62
N ALA A 562 -4.99 8.33 23.05
CA ALA A 562 -4.01 8.93 22.15
C ALA A 562 -2.66 9.16 22.84
N ALA A 563 -2.66 9.61 24.09
CA ALA A 563 -1.45 9.78 24.88
C ALA A 563 -0.79 8.43 25.21
N ALA A 564 -1.56 7.45 25.68
CA ALA A 564 -1.09 6.12 26.05
C ALA A 564 -0.59 5.33 24.82
N ALA A 565 -1.27 5.45 23.67
CA ALA A 565 -0.91 4.76 22.43
C ALA A 565 0.44 5.21 21.85
N ARG A 566 0.91 6.41 22.18
CA ARG A 566 2.26 6.87 21.75
C ARG A 566 3.37 6.04 22.41
N THR A 567 3.22 5.70 23.67
CA THR A 567 4.22 5.00 24.49
C THR A 567 4.05 3.49 24.45
N ALA A 568 2.81 2.99 24.41
CA ALA A 568 2.53 1.57 24.35
C ALA A 568 3.01 0.95 23.03
N THR A 569 3.63 -0.22 23.11
CA THR A 569 4.06 -1.01 21.96
C THR A 569 3.07 -2.14 21.66
N ILE A 570 2.40 -2.68 22.67
CA ILE A 570 1.52 -3.85 22.56
C ILE A 570 0.08 -3.46 22.91
N PHE A 571 -0.86 -3.81 22.03
CA PHE A 571 -2.30 -3.76 22.26
C PHE A 571 -2.82 -5.19 22.16
N ALA A 572 -3.17 -5.78 23.30
CA ALA A 572 -3.57 -7.18 23.44
C ALA A 572 -5.07 -7.32 23.67
N ARG A 573 -5.70 -8.40 23.19
CA ARG A 573 -7.15 -8.65 23.31
C ARG A 573 -7.99 -7.51 22.74
N VAL A 574 -7.55 -6.87 21.65
CA VAL A 574 -8.28 -5.78 21.00
C VAL A 574 -9.24 -6.30 19.94
N SER A 575 -10.44 -5.71 19.91
CA SER A 575 -11.43 -5.97 18.85
C SER A 575 -11.05 -5.24 17.52
N PRO A 576 -11.66 -5.60 16.39
CA PRO A 576 -11.48 -4.89 15.12
C PRO A 576 -11.74 -3.38 15.23
N GLU A 577 -12.79 -2.97 15.92
CA GLU A 577 -13.18 -1.58 16.15
C GLU A 577 -12.14 -0.85 17.00
N GLN A 578 -11.63 -1.52 18.04
CA GLN A 578 -10.58 -0.97 18.91
C GLN A 578 -9.26 -0.83 18.15
N LYS A 579 -8.89 -1.79 17.27
CA LYS A 579 -7.73 -1.65 16.36
C LYS A 579 -7.89 -0.40 15.50
N ALA A 580 -9.03 -0.22 14.86
CA ALA A 580 -9.32 0.94 14.01
C ALA A 580 -9.29 2.27 14.78
N ARG A 581 -9.82 2.29 16.03
CA ARG A 581 -9.81 3.45 16.94
C ARG A 581 -8.38 3.85 17.31
N ILE A 582 -7.52 2.89 17.68
CA ILE A 582 -6.11 3.12 17.99
C ILE A 582 -5.38 3.74 16.79
N ILE A 583 -5.57 3.18 15.59
CA ILE A 583 -4.94 3.69 14.36
C ILE A 583 -5.39 5.12 14.06
N ALA A 584 -6.69 5.39 14.13
CA ALA A 584 -7.23 6.73 13.89
C ALA A 584 -6.64 7.77 14.87
N LEU A 585 -6.47 7.42 16.15
CA LEU A 585 -5.89 8.31 17.16
C LEU A 585 -4.38 8.49 16.98
N LEU A 586 -3.64 7.47 16.56
CA LEU A 586 -2.22 7.58 16.20
C LEU A 586 -2.02 8.55 15.02
N ARG A 587 -2.87 8.48 13.99
CA ARG A 587 -2.87 9.41 12.84
C ARG A 587 -3.14 10.85 13.29
N LEU A 588 -4.17 11.07 14.10
CA LEU A 588 -4.50 12.40 14.65
C LEU A 588 -3.36 12.99 15.50
N SER A 589 -2.49 12.15 16.03
CA SER A 589 -1.29 12.56 16.78
C SER A 589 -0.15 13.07 15.91
N GLY A 590 -0.30 13.10 14.58
CA GLY A 590 0.62 13.69 13.61
C GLY A 590 1.67 12.75 13.05
N GLY A 591 1.52 11.42 13.19
CA GLY A 591 2.36 10.42 12.52
C GLY A 591 1.67 9.80 11.32
N SER A 592 2.45 9.43 10.28
CA SER A 592 1.97 8.60 9.17
C SER A 592 1.94 7.14 9.60
N VAL A 593 0.75 6.54 9.62
CA VAL A 593 0.52 5.21 10.19
C VAL A 593 0.26 4.19 9.10
N GLY A 594 1.15 3.19 8.98
CA GLY A 594 0.90 1.96 8.26
C GLY A 594 0.26 0.91 9.17
N PHE A 595 -0.71 0.16 8.65
CA PHE A 595 -1.25 -1.02 9.32
C PHE A 595 -1.05 -2.24 8.44
N MET A 596 -0.52 -3.33 9.03
CA MET A 596 -0.32 -4.61 8.35
C MET A 596 -1.19 -5.70 9.00
N GLY A 597 -2.08 -6.27 8.19
CA GLY A 597 -3.00 -7.33 8.61
C GLY A 597 -3.36 -8.28 7.47
N ASP A 598 -3.78 -9.50 7.82
CA ASP A 598 -4.12 -10.57 6.86
C ASP A 598 -5.49 -11.21 7.12
N GLY A 599 -6.15 -10.86 8.22
CA GLY A 599 -7.46 -11.37 8.59
C GLY A 599 -8.63 -10.46 8.25
N VAL A 600 -9.84 -11.00 8.30
CA VAL A 600 -11.10 -10.25 8.18
C VAL A 600 -11.19 -9.14 9.23
N ASN A 601 -10.72 -9.43 10.45
CA ASN A 601 -10.71 -8.51 11.58
C ASN A 601 -9.85 -7.28 11.38
N ASP A 602 -9.01 -7.29 10.37
CA ASP A 602 -8.06 -6.23 10.08
C ASP A 602 -8.58 -5.25 9.03
N ALA A 603 -9.65 -5.59 8.30
CA ALA A 603 -10.16 -4.81 7.18
C ALA A 603 -10.48 -3.35 7.58
N LEU A 604 -11.18 -3.16 8.72
CA LEU A 604 -11.50 -1.82 9.22
C LEU A 604 -10.24 -1.02 9.59
N ALA A 605 -9.25 -1.68 10.17
CA ALA A 605 -7.97 -1.10 10.54
C ALA A 605 -7.13 -0.74 9.30
N LEU A 606 -7.12 -1.61 8.27
CA LEU A 606 -6.48 -1.36 6.97
C LEU A 606 -7.04 -0.11 6.30
N HIS A 607 -8.37 0.08 6.29
CA HIS A 607 -9.00 1.28 5.74
C HIS A 607 -8.74 2.56 6.55
N LYS A 608 -8.54 2.45 7.86
CA LYS A 608 -8.30 3.63 8.73
C LYS A 608 -6.85 4.08 8.76
N ALA A 609 -5.92 3.25 8.36
CA ALA A 609 -4.51 3.59 8.25
C ALA A 609 -4.26 4.62 7.11
N ASP A 610 -3.11 5.30 7.12
CA ASP A 610 -2.66 6.07 5.96
C ASP A 610 -2.25 5.14 4.83
N ILE A 611 -1.70 3.95 5.20
CA ILE A 611 -1.39 2.86 4.29
C ILE A 611 -1.86 1.54 4.89
N GLY A 612 -2.83 0.90 4.23
CA GLY A 612 -3.19 -0.48 4.47
C GLY A 612 -2.24 -1.43 3.74
N ILE A 613 -1.64 -2.37 4.48
CA ILE A 613 -0.67 -3.35 3.95
C ILE A 613 -1.20 -4.75 4.23
N SER A 614 -1.28 -5.59 3.21
CA SER A 614 -1.69 -6.99 3.35
C SER A 614 -0.69 -7.92 2.65
N VAL A 615 -0.95 -9.21 2.68
CA VAL A 615 -0.11 -10.23 2.07
C VAL A 615 -0.91 -11.06 1.06
N ASP A 616 -0.25 -11.70 0.11
CA ASP A 616 -0.90 -12.51 -0.94
C ASP A 616 -1.73 -13.68 -0.38
N THR A 617 -1.32 -14.22 0.78
CA THR A 617 -2.03 -15.30 1.48
C THR A 617 -3.14 -14.82 2.41
N ALA A 618 -3.41 -13.52 2.47
CA ALA A 618 -4.46 -12.94 3.29
C ALA A 618 -5.86 -13.27 2.77
N THR A 619 -6.87 -13.08 3.62
CA THR A 619 -8.27 -13.14 3.20
C THR A 619 -8.56 -12.09 2.12
N ASP A 620 -9.51 -12.36 1.25
CA ASP A 620 -9.84 -11.45 0.16
C ASP A 620 -10.28 -10.07 0.66
N VAL A 621 -11.01 -10.02 1.77
CA VAL A 621 -11.42 -8.78 2.43
C VAL A 621 -10.20 -7.95 2.88
N ALA A 622 -9.19 -8.59 3.49
CA ALA A 622 -7.98 -7.89 3.90
C ALA A 622 -7.17 -7.42 2.69
N LYS A 623 -7.05 -8.27 1.64
CA LYS A 623 -6.42 -7.85 0.38
C LYS A 623 -7.16 -6.68 -0.25
N ASP A 624 -8.49 -6.70 -0.25
CA ASP A 624 -9.29 -5.65 -0.88
C ASP A 624 -9.21 -4.32 -0.13
N ALA A 625 -9.21 -4.37 1.20
CA ALA A 625 -9.04 -3.21 2.07
C ALA A 625 -7.63 -2.60 2.03
N ALA A 626 -6.61 -3.35 1.59
CA ALA A 626 -5.23 -2.91 1.59
C ALA A 626 -4.86 -2.07 0.34
N ASP A 627 -3.98 -1.09 0.52
CA ASP A 627 -3.36 -0.29 -0.55
C ASP A 627 -2.15 -1.00 -1.18
N VAL A 628 -1.47 -1.83 -0.39
CA VAL A 628 -0.24 -2.54 -0.74
C VAL A 628 -0.39 -4.01 -0.37
N VAL A 629 0.00 -4.90 -1.29
CA VAL A 629 0.03 -6.34 -1.05
C VAL A 629 1.46 -6.86 -1.20
N LEU A 630 1.98 -7.50 -0.16
CA LEU A 630 3.27 -8.15 -0.18
C LEU A 630 3.11 -9.59 -0.71
N LEU A 631 3.85 -9.95 -1.77
CA LEU A 631 3.84 -11.31 -2.34
C LEU A 631 4.57 -12.32 -1.47
N ASP A 632 5.43 -11.85 -0.56
CA ASP A 632 6.04 -12.66 0.51
C ASP A 632 5.62 -12.07 1.85
N LYS A 633 5.24 -12.93 2.75
CA LYS A 633 4.86 -12.58 4.13
C LYS A 633 6.11 -12.26 4.98
N ASP A 634 6.89 -11.25 4.54
CA ASP A 634 8.18 -10.86 5.13
C ASP A 634 8.28 -9.34 5.31
N LEU A 635 8.52 -8.90 6.55
CA LEU A 635 8.75 -7.49 6.90
C LEU A 635 10.01 -6.90 6.22
N GLY A 636 10.97 -7.73 5.82
CA GLY A 636 12.13 -7.31 5.02
C GLY A 636 11.74 -6.78 3.65
N VAL A 637 10.72 -7.38 3.03
CA VAL A 637 10.12 -6.91 1.77
C VAL A 637 9.45 -5.55 1.97
N LEU A 638 8.79 -5.34 3.11
CA LEU A 638 8.20 -4.04 3.46
C LEU A 638 9.28 -2.97 3.63
N ALA A 639 10.39 -3.26 4.33
CA ALA A 639 11.51 -2.33 4.47
C ALA A 639 12.10 -1.91 3.10
N ASP A 640 12.20 -2.84 2.16
CA ASP A 640 12.59 -2.54 0.78
C ASP A 640 11.56 -1.65 0.07
N GLY A 641 10.28 -1.86 0.33
CA GLY A 641 9.18 -1.02 -0.16
C GLY A 641 9.27 0.42 0.33
N VAL A 642 9.48 0.60 1.63
CA VAL A 642 9.66 1.92 2.26
C VAL A 642 10.85 2.67 1.67
N MET A 643 12.00 2.00 1.51
CA MET A 643 13.18 2.62 0.90
C MET A 643 12.91 3.09 -0.53
N GLU A 644 12.16 2.31 -1.30
CA GLU A 644 11.79 2.68 -2.66
C GLU A 644 10.82 3.86 -2.70
N GLY A 645 9.80 3.87 -1.83
CA GLY A 645 8.88 5.00 -1.66
C GLY A 645 9.63 6.30 -1.33
N ARG A 646 10.57 6.27 -0.38
CA ARG A 646 11.43 7.40 -0.01
C ARG A 646 12.30 7.88 -1.18
N ARG A 647 12.78 6.94 -2.01
CA ARG A 647 13.56 7.30 -3.20
C ARG A 647 12.72 8.05 -4.23
N ILE A 648 11.49 7.62 -4.45
CA ILE A 648 10.55 8.26 -5.37
C ILE A 648 10.21 9.66 -4.87
N PHE A 649 9.83 9.78 -3.60
CA PHE A 649 9.53 11.07 -2.97
C PHE A 649 10.73 12.03 -3.06
N ALA A 650 11.94 11.57 -2.71
CA ALA A 650 13.14 12.39 -2.79
C ALA A 650 13.41 12.91 -4.22
N ASN A 651 13.18 12.08 -5.25
CA ASN A 651 13.32 12.51 -6.64
C ASN A 651 12.20 13.50 -7.05
N THR A 652 10.98 13.31 -6.59
CA THR A 652 9.89 14.29 -6.77
C THR A 652 10.24 15.64 -6.15
N ILE A 653 10.78 15.65 -4.93
CA ILE A 653 11.22 16.90 -4.26
C ILE A 653 12.40 17.56 -5.00
N LYS A 654 13.37 16.80 -5.56
CA LYS A 654 14.43 17.38 -6.38
C LYS A 654 13.84 18.17 -7.56
N TYR A 655 12.87 17.62 -8.27
CA TYR A 655 12.18 18.30 -9.35
C TYR A 655 11.48 19.58 -8.86
N VAL A 656 10.76 19.50 -7.76
CA VAL A 656 10.06 20.64 -7.15
C VAL A 656 11.03 21.75 -6.76
N LEU A 657 12.13 21.45 -6.08
CA LEU A 657 13.11 22.43 -5.66
C LEU A 657 13.83 23.07 -6.85
N MET A 658 14.14 22.30 -7.87
CA MET A 658 14.75 22.78 -9.08
C MET A 658 13.82 23.74 -9.84
N GLY A 659 12.58 23.33 -10.11
CA GLY A 659 11.59 24.18 -10.78
C GLY A 659 11.27 25.47 -10.04
N THR A 660 11.17 25.42 -8.69
CA THR A 660 10.87 26.61 -7.89
C THR A 660 12.04 27.59 -7.81
N SER A 661 13.28 27.13 -7.75
CA SER A 661 14.44 28.02 -7.66
C SER A 661 14.74 28.67 -9.01
N SER A 662 14.86 27.88 -10.06
CA SER A 662 15.29 28.34 -11.37
C SER A 662 14.21 29.13 -12.11
N ASN A 663 12.98 28.60 -12.20
CA ASN A 663 11.90 29.28 -12.90
C ASN A 663 11.51 30.60 -12.22
N PHE A 664 11.48 30.64 -10.87
CA PHE A 664 11.18 31.87 -10.14
C PHE A 664 12.25 32.93 -10.41
N GLY A 665 13.56 32.57 -10.31
CA GLY A 665 14.66 33.51 -10.57
C GLY A 665 14.60 34.06 -12.00
N ASN A 666 14.49 33.18 -12.99
CA ASN A 666 14.47 33.57 -14.41
C ASN A 666 13.26 34.46 -14.76
N MET A 667 12.07 34.14 -14.22
CA MET A 667 10.89 34.95 -14.46
C MET A 667 10.93 36.29 -13.74
N PHE A 668 11.55 36.35 -12.57
CA PHE A 668 11.79 37.61 -11.87
C PHE A 668 12.79 38.50 -12.65
N SER A 669 13.85 37.90 -13.20
CA SER A 669 14.80 38.59 -14.09
C SER A 669 14.15 39.10 -15.37
N ALA A 670 13.28 38.28 -16.02
CA ALA A 670 12.51 38.66 -17.19
C ALA A 670 11.59 39.86 -16.87
N ALA A 671 10.91 39.80 -15.73
CA ALA A 671 10.04 40.88 -15.26
C ALA A 671 10.80 42.19 -15.09
N THR A 672 11.92 42.15 -14.37
CA THR A 672 12.74 43.32 -14.09
C THR A 672 13.36 43.88 -15.37
N ALA A 673 13.90 43.03 -16.22
CA ALA A 673 14.48 43.44 -17.51
C ALA A 673 13.42 44.08 -18.43
N SER A 674 12.18 43.57 -18.45
CA SER A 674 11.09 44.14 -19.24
C SER A 674 10.75 45.57 -18.85
N VAL A 675 10.99 45.96 -17.60
CA VAL A 675 10.76 47.34 -17.12
C VAL A 675 11.95 48.27 -17.43
N VAL A 676 13.17 47.73 -17.38
CA VAL A 676 14.41 48.53 -17.52
C VAL A 676 14.83 48.68 -18.98
N LEU A 677 14.69 47.64 -19.80
CA LEU A 677 15.14 47.63 -21.19
C LEU A 677 14.13 48.34 -22.13
N SER A 678 14.61 48.94 -23.19
CA SER A 678 13.76 49.53 -24.25
C SER A 678 13.12 48.47 -25.19
N PHE A 679 13.54 47.22 -25.09
CA PHE A 679 13.06 46.09 -25.90
C PHE A 679 12.72 44.91 -25.01
N LEU A 680 11.96 43.92 -25.51
CA LEU A 680 11.65 42.71 -24.77
C LEU A 680 12.93 41.86 -24.63
N PRO A 681 13.29 41.48 -23.39
CA PRO A 681 14.53 40.74 -23.08
C PRO A 681 14.54 39.33 -23.68
N MET A 682 13.39 38.70 -23.86
CA MET A 682 13.13 37.49 -24.63
C MET A 682 11.77 37.61 -25.31
N LEU A 683 11.63 36.99 -26.48
CA LEU A 683 10.33 36.84 -27.14
C LEU A 683 9.50 35.75 -26.43
N PRO A 684 8.15 35.82 -26.49
CA PRO A 684 7.28 34.79 -25.87
C PRO A 684 7.64 33.38 -26.30
N GLY A 685 7.90 33.15 -27.59
CA GLY A 685 8.33 31.86 -28.13
C GLY A 685 9.67 31.36 -27.57
N GLN A 686 10.63 32.28 -27.34
CA GLN A 686 11.92 31.94 -26.72
C GLN A 686 11.79 31.51 -25.26
N ILE A 687 10.93 32.22 -24.46
CA ILE A 687 10.64 31.85 -23.07
C ILE A 687 10.05 30.43 -23.02
N LEU A 688 9.07 30.15 -23.88
CA LEU A 688 8.42 28.86 -23.94
C LEU A 688 9.36 27.73 -24.40
N LEU A 689 10.24 28.03 -25.37
CA LEU A 689 11.27 27.09 -25.83
C LEU A 689 12.30 26.80 -24.73
N ASN A 690 12.76 27.83 -24.02
CA ASN A 690 13.66 27.69 -22.88
C ASN A 690 13.07 26.71 -21.82
N ASN A 691 11.81 26.96 -21.44
CA ASN A 691 11.11 26.10 -20.48
C ASN A 691 10.92 24.68 -20.97
N LEU A 692 10.52 24.48 -22.24
CA LEU A 692 10.37 23.14 -22.81
C LEU A 692 11.68 22.33 -22.79
N LEU A 693 12.81 22.97 -23.17
CA LEU A 693 14.12 22.33 -23.15
C LEU A 693 14.54 21.96 -21.73
N TYR A 694 14.42 22.91 -20.82
CA TYR A 694 14.72 22.75 -19.41
C TYR A 694 13.87 21.60 -18.78
N ASP A 695 12.56 21.65 -18.95
CA ASP A 695 11.64 20.63 -18.45
C ASP A 695 11.92 19.24 -19.04
N SER A 696 12.28 19.19 -20.33
CA SER A 696 12.65 17.92 -21.00
C SER A 696 13.87 17.25 -20.35
N GLY A 697 14.87 18.06 -19.92
CA GLY A 697 16.02 17.55 -19.17
C GLY A 697 15.64 16.96 -17.82
N GLN A 698 14.60 17.51 -17.18
CA GLN A 698 14.13 17.06 -15.87
C GLN A 698 13.40 15.71 -15.89
N LEU A 699 12.93 15.24 -17.05
CA LEU A 699 12.34 13.90 -17.20
C LEU A 699 13.30 12.76 -16.85
N ALA A 700 14.60 13.05 -16.72
CA ALA A 700 15.60 12.09 -16.26
C ALA A 700 15.72 12.00 -14.71
N ILE A 701 15.13 12.94 -13.95
CA ILE A 701 15.18 12.99 -12.47
C ILE A 701 14.60 11.74 -11.81
N PRO A 702 13.45 11.16 -12.24
CA PRO A 702 12.92 9.93 -11.65
C PRO A 702 13.92 8.78 -11.58
N GLY A 703 14.87 8.71 -12.51
CA GLY A 703 15.94 7.70 -12.57
C GLY A 703 17.21 8.08 -11.82
N ASP A 704 17.25 9.22 -11.12
CA ASP A 704 18.45 9.65 -10.41
C ASP A 704 18.68 8.88 -9.10
N ARG A 705 19.95 8.88 -8.68
CA ARG A 705 20.38 8.27 -7.42
C ARG A 705 20.03 9.17 -6.24
N VAL A 706 19.59 8.57 -5.14
CA VAL A 706 19.27 9.23 -3.88
C VAL A 706 20.32 8.86 -2.84
N ASP A 707 20.75 9.83 -2.05
CA ASP A 707 21.73 9.62 -1.00
C ASP A 707 21.12 8.83 0.17
N GLN A 708 21.88 7.94 0.79
CA GLN A 708 21.40 7.06 1.86
C GLN A 708 20.83 7.81 3.06
N GLU A 709 21.30 9.03 3.33
CA GLU A 709 20.78 9.86 4.42
C GLU A 709 19.32 10.28 4.20
N GLN A 710 18.93 10.53 2.95
CA GLN A 710 17.56 10.87 2.57
C GLN A 710 16.62 9.67 2.66
N LEU A 711 17.16 8.44 2.64
CA LEU A 711 16.38 7.22 2.77
C LEU A 711 16.16 6.77 4.21
N ARG A 712 16.91 7.33 5.19
CA ARG A 712 16.87 6.89 6.59
C ARG A 712 15.72 7.47 7.41
N ALA A 713 15.15 8.59 6.97
CA ALA A 713 14.07 9.27 7.69
C ALA A 713 12.87 9.48 6.77
N PRO A 714 11.65 9.46 7.31
CA PRO A 714 10.44 9.84 6.59
C PRO A 714 10.58 11.24 6.00
N SER A 715 9.97 11.47 4.86
CA SER A 715 10.07 12.72 4.12
C SER A 715 8.67 13.27 3.86
N HIS A 716 8.30 14.32 4.57
CA HIS A 716 6.98 14.96 4.45
C HIS A 716 7.02 16.18 3.54
N TRP A 717 5.87 16.53 2.93
CA TRP A 717 5.69 17.79 2.23
C TRP A 717 5.82 18.98 3.17
N ASN A 718 6.87 19.80 2.98
CA ASN A 718 7.12 21.01 3.75
C ASN A 718 7.06 22.24 2.85
N ILE A 719 5.89 22.85 2.70
CA ILE A 719 5.70 24.04 1.86
C ILE A 719 6.51 25.25 2.38
N ALA A 720 6.69 25.37 3.70
CA ALA A 720 7.50 26.43 4.28
C ALA A 720 8.98 26.26 3.90
N PHE A 721 9.49 25.04 3.86
CA PHE A 721 10.85 24.71 3.39
C PHE A 721 11.00 25.07 1.90
N ILE A 722 10.06 24.64 1.05
CA ILE A 722 10.06 24.94 -0.40
C ILE A 722 10.04 26.45 -0.62
N ARG A 723 9.19 27.19 0.10
CA ARG A 723 9.13 28.66 0.00
C ARG A 723 10.43 29.33 0.43
N ARG A 724 11.06 28.90 1.55
CA ARG A 724 12.37 29.42 1.99
C ARG A 724 13.46 29.13 0.96
N PHE A 725 13.44 27.93 0.38
CA PHE A 725 14.36 27.52 -0.67
C PHE A 725 14.21 28.42 -1.91
N MET A 726 12.98 28.62 -2.40
CA MET A 726 12.68 29.49 -3.53
C MET A 726 13.17 30.93 -3.30
N LEU A 727 12.92 31.49 -2.11
CA LEU A 727 13.30 32.89 -1.77
C LEU A 727 14.80 33.07 -1.59
N LEU A 728 15.57 32.01 -1.38
CA LEU A 728 17.03 32.09 -1.32
C LEU A 728 17.68 31.84 -2.67
N PHE A 729 17.33 30.75 -3.34
CA PHE A 729 18.02 30.33 -4.56
C PHE A 729 17.52 31.06 -5.81
N GLY A 730 16.27 31.53 -5.83
CA GLY A 730 15.74 32.36 -6.92
C GLY A 730 16.55 33.64 -7.15
N PRO A 731 16.72 34.51 -6.12
CA PRO A 731 17.56 35.70 -6.26
C PRO A 731 19.02 35.44 -6.61
N ILE A 732 19.59 34.30 -6.19
CA ILE A 732 20.96 33.92 -6.62
C ILE A 732 20.98 33.67 -8.13
N SER A 733 19.96 32.97 -8.71
CA SER A 733 19.85 32.81 -10.17
C SER A 733 19.73 34.15 -10.85
N SER A 734 18.82 35.02 -10.37
CA SER A 734 18.59 36.36 -10.97
C SER A 734 19.84 37.25 -10.95
N LEU A 735 20.73 37.11 -9.97
CA LEU A 735 21.99 37.85 -9.93
C LEU A 735 22.87 37.55 -11.16
N PHE A 736 22.90 36.29 -11.60
CA PHE A 736 23.66 35.89 -12.79
C PHE A 736 22.96 36.28 -14.09
N ASP A 737 21.61 36.27 -14.13
CA ASP A 737 20.86 36.88 -15.23
C ASP A 737 21.23 38.34 -15.38
N PHE A 738 21.21 39.15 -14.27
CA PHE A 738 21.60 40.55 -14.33
C PHE A 738 23.06 40.75 -14.67
N ALA A 739 23.95 39.89 -14.22
CA ALA A 739 25.36 39.91 -14.64
C ALA A 739 25.52 39.70 -16.14
N THR A 740 24.73 38.77 -16.70
CA THR A 740 24.64 38.50 -18.16
C THR A 740 24.09 39.74 -18.88
N PHE A 741 23.05 40.37 -18.37
CA PHE A 741 22.50 41.63 -18.95
C PHE A 741 23.56 42.73 -18.97
N ALA A 742 24.26 42.94 -17.87
CA ALA A 742 25.34 43.92 -17.80
C ALA A 742 26.48 43.59 -18.76
N LEU A 743 26.87 42.32 -18.88
CA LEU A 743 27.91 41.86 -19.79
C LEU A 743 27.49 42.13 -21.24
N MET A 744 26.27 41.77 -21.64
CA MET A 744 25.76 41.95 -22.99
C MET A 744 25.63 43.43 -23.37
N LEU A 745 25.11 44.27 -22.46
CA LEU A 745 24.84 45.69 -22.75
C LEU A 745 26.10 46.54 -22.71
N PHE A 746 26.97 46.38 -21.68
CA PHE A 746 28.09 47.29 -21.41
C PHE A 746 29.43 46.80 -21.94
N VAL A 747 29.65 45.48 -22.04
CA VAL A 747 30.92 44.93 -22.53
C VAL A 747 30.85 44.60 -24.03
N PHE A 748 29.75 43.90 -24.43
CA PHE A 748 29.59 43.50 -25.85
C PHE A 748 28.78 44.49 -26.66
N SER A 749 28.12 45.48 -26.06
CA SER A 749 27.22 46.44 -26.77
C SER A 749 26.24 45.74 -27.69
N ALA A 750 25.67 44.63 -27.22
CA ALA A 750 24.92 43.68 -28.03
C ALA A 750 23.62 44.25 -28.56
N ALA A 751 23.31 43.94 -29.80
CA ALA A 751 22.01 44.19 -30.42
C ALA A 751 20.91 43.33 -29.73
N PRO A 752 19.60 43.68 -29.84
CA PRO A 752 18.54 42.94 -29.18
C PRO A 752 18.51 41.44 -29.48
N GLY A 753 18.86 40.98 -30.71
CA GLY A 753 18.94 39.58 -31.08
C GLY A 753 20.12 38.87 -30.42
N GLU A 754 21.27 39.49 -30.33
CA GLU A 754 22.47 39.00 -29.62
C GLU A 754 22.18 38.91 -28.12
N PHE A 755 21.57 39.94 -27.55
CA PHE A 755 21.17 39.96 -26.12
C PHE A 755 20.25 38.77 -25.78
N ARG A 756 19.22 38.54 -26.60
CA ARG A 756 18.30 37.42 -26.44
C ARG A 756 19.00 36.07 -26.55
N ALA A 757 19.91 35.91 -27.52
CA ALA A 757 20.71 34.71 -27.70
C ALA A 757 21.61 34.45 -26.46
N GLY A 758 22.31 35.49 -26.00
CA GLY A 758 23.21 35.42 -24.84
C GLY A 758 22.47 34.99 -23.57
N TRP A 759 21.35 35.67 -23.27
CA TRP A 759 20.57 35.30 -22.10
C TRP A 759 19.89 33.94 -22.22
N PHE A 760 19.40 33.56 -23.43
CA PHE A 760 18.81 32.23 -23.64
C PHE A 760 19.80 31.10 -23.34
N ILE A 761 21.06 31.22 -23.81
CA ILE A 761 22.08 30.19 -23.54
C ILE A 761 22.47 30.16 -22.08
N GLU A 762 22.67 31.34 -21.45
CA GLU A 762 23.01 31.45 -20.03
C GLU A 762 21.91 30.85 -19.17
N SER A 763 20.67 31.23 -19.42
CA SER A 763 19.48 30.74 -18.71
C SER A 763 19.35 29.22 -18.75
N ILE A 764 19.49 28.60 -19.95
CA ILE A 764 19.47 27.13 -20.08
C ILE A 764 20.65 26.50 -19.32
N ALA A 765 21.85 27.06 -19.41
CA ALA A 765 23.04 26.50 -18.77
C ALA A 765 22.89 26.54 -17.23
N THR A 766 22.57 27.70 -16.67
CA THR A 766 22.45 27.89 -15.22
C THR A 766 21.28 27.09 -14.64
N GLN A 767 20.08 27.17 -15.26
CA GLN A 767 18.88 26.44 -14.82
C GLN A 767 19.06 24.93 -14.89
N THR A 768 19.76 24.41 -15.92
CA THR A 768 19.93 22.96 -16.08
C THR A 768 21.06 22.43 -15.18
N LEU A 769 22.20 23.11 -15.11
CA LEU A 769 23.36 22.59 -14.39
C LEU A 769 23.25 22.71 -12.86
N ILE A 770 22.38 23.59 -12.35
CA ILE A 770 22.09 23.72 -10.92
C ILE A 770 21.58 22.39 -10.33
N ILE A 771 20.97 21.49 -11.15
CA ILE A 771 20.50 20.18 -10.69
C ILE A 771 21.60 19.40 -9.97
N PHE A 772 22.84 19.49 -10.44
CA PHE A 772 23.96 18.77 -9.83
C PHE A 772 24.26 19.24 -8.41
N ALA A 773 24.02 20.51 -8.10
CA ALA A 773 24.16 21.05 -6.76
C ALA A 773 22.93 20.72 -5.87
N ILE A 774 21.70 20.94 -6.39
CA ILE A 774 20.46 20.82 -5.59
C ILE A 774 20.10 19.38 -5.29
N ARG A 775 20.41 18.43 -6.21
CA ARG A 775 20.01 17.00 -6.09
C ARG A 775 20.54 16.29 -4.84
N THR A 776 21.56 16.83 -4.19
CA THR A 776 22.24 16.21 -3.05
C THR A 776 22.58 17.23 -1.97
N ARG A 777 22.53 16.80 -0.70
CA ARG A 777 23.07 17.60 0.43
C ARG A 777 24.59 17.50 0.54
N ARG A 778 25.21 16.53 -0.14
CA ARG A 778 26.66 16.28 -0.20
C ARG A 778 27.32 17.11 -1.29
N VAL A 779 28.66 17.09 -1.33
CA VAL A 779 29.42 17.71 -2.42
C VAL A 779 29.18 16.92 -3.72
N PRO A 780 28.67 17.58 -4.78
CA PRO A 780 28.37 16.93 -6.05
C PRO A 780 29.59 16.26 -6.66
N PHE A 781 29.39 15.20 -7.44
CA PHE A 781 30.41 14.38 -8.12
C PHE A 781 31.45 13.70 -7.22
N LEU A 782 31.88 14.32 -6.13
CA LEU A 782 32.89 13.76 -5.21
C LEU A 782 32.25 12.77 -4.22
N ARG A 783 31.16 13.17 -3.56
CA ARG A 783 30.49 12.36 -2.54
C ARG A 783 29.11 11.85 -2.96
N SER A 784 28.53 12.40 -4.03
CA SER A 784 27.25 11.95 -4.62
C SER A 784 27.31 12.08 -6.13
N ARG A 785 27.25 10.94 -6.84
CA ARG A 785 27.32 10.90 -8.31
C ARG A 785 25.91 10.87 -8.92
N PRO A 786 25.61 11.73 -9.91
CA PRO A 786 24.35 11.66 -10.64
C PRO A 786 24.22 10.35 -11.40
N SER A 787 22.99 9.99 -11.79
CA SER A 787 22.78 8.91 -12.75
C SER A 787 23.31 9.29 -14.12
N ALA A 788 23.73 8.30 -14.92
CA ALA A 788 24.20 8.55 -16.28
C ALA A 788 23.12 9.19 -17.15
N GLY A 789 21.84 8.79 -16.96
CA GLY A 789 20.70 9.37 -17.65
C GLY A 789 20.50 10.85 -17.34
N LEU A 790 20.59 11.27 -16.07
CA LEU A 790 20.49 12.68 -15.68
C LEU A 790 21.66 13.49 -16.22
N LEU A 791 22.87 12.95 -16.17
CA LEU A 791 24.06 13.62 -16.70
C LEU A 791 23.92 13.83 -18.22
N ALA A 792 23.56 12.80 -18.97
CA ALA A 792 23.39 12.87 -20.42
C ALA A 792 22.26 13.83 -20.83
N ALA A 793 21.11 13.78 -20.14
CA ALA A 793 19.98 14.66 -20.39
C ALA A 793 20.34 16.14 -20.12
N SER A 794 20.96 16.43 -18.98
CA SER A 794 21.34 17.81 -18.62
C SER A 794 22.38 18.39 -19.59
N LEU A 795 23.44 17.63 -19.91
CA LEU A 795 24.45 18.08 -20.88
C LEU A 795 23.88 18.17 -22.29
N GLY A 796 22.98 17.27 -22.70
CA GLY A 796 22.30 17.31 -23.97
C GLY A 796 21.41 18.54 -24.13
N VAL A 797 20.67 18.93 -23.09
CA VAL A 797 19.86 20.16 -23.09
C VAL A 797 20.74 21.39 -23.23
N VAL A 798 21.83 21.47 -22.45
CA VAL A 798 22.77 22.60 -22.53
C VAL A 798 23.40 22.67 -23.93
N ALA A 799 23.86 21.54 -24.48
CA ALA A 799 24.42 21.48 -25.81
C ALA A 799 23.41 21.92 -26.91
N LEU A 800 22.16 21.50 -26.79
CA LEU A 800 21.09 21.92 -27.69
C LEU A 800 20.77 23.42 -27.52
N GLY A 801 20.75 23.92 -26.31
CA GLY A 801 20.56 25.35 -25.99
C GLY A 801 21.65 26.23 -26.61
N VAL A 802 22.91 25.78 -26.59
CA VAL A 802 24.04 26.45 -27.27
C VAL A 802 23.95 26.34 -28.77
N PHE A 803 23.51 25.19 -29.29
CA PHE A 803 23.43 24.92 -30.71
C PHE A 803 22.32 25.73 -31.44
N LEU A 804 21.16 25.94 -30.79
CA LEU A 804 20.01 26.60 -31.41
C LEU A 804 20.33 28.03 -31.93
N PRO A 805 20.94 28.93 -31.15
CA PRO A 805 21.32 30.28 -31.64
C PRO A 805 22.44 30.27 -32.67
N LEU A 806 23.19 29.15 -32.82
CA LEU A 806 24.24 28.97 -33.83
C LEU A 806 23.73 28.23 -35.06
N SER A 807 22.48 27.76 -35.05
CA SER A 807 21.88 26.96 -36.14
C SER A 807 21.20 27.82 -37.19
N PRO A 808 20.86 27.26 -38.37
CA PRO A 808 20.02 27.94 -39.38
C PRO A 808 18.64 28.40 -38.85
N LEU A 809 18.18 27.85 -37.71
CA LEU A 809 16.94 28.23 -37.04
C LEU A 809 17.05 29.53 -36.27
N ALA A 810 18.25 30.06 -36.02
CA ALA A 810 18.49 31.27 -35.24
C ALA A 810 17.63 32.45 -35.69
N ASN A 811 17.61 32.71 -37.01
CA ASN A 811 16.83 33.81 -37.57
C ASN A 811 15.33 33.66 -37.38
N VAL A 812 14.80 32.42 -37.49
CA VAL A 812 13.36 32.14 -37.20
C VAL A 812 13.03 32.33 -35.75
N LEU A 813 13.99 32.01 -34.88
CA LEU A 813 13.82 32.14 -33.42
C LEU A 813 14.14 33.56 -32.92
N GLY A 814 14.61 34.48 -33.79
CA GLY A 814 14.97 35.86 -33.41
C GLY A 814 16.26 35.97 -32.59
N PHE A 815 17.23 35.09 -32.89
CA PHE A 815 18.58 35.11 -32.35
C PHE A 815 19.58 35.62 -33.36
N ASP A 816 20.56 36.37 -32.91
CA ASP A 816 21.72 36.79 -33.68
C ASP A 816 23.00 36.08 -33.16
N PRO A 817 24.02 35.94 -34.01
CA PRO A 817 25.27 35.24 -33.66
C PRO A 817 26.01 35.94 -32.53
N LEU A 818 26.56 35.14 -31.59
CA LEU A 818 27.30 35.61 -30.45
C LEU A 818 28.81 35.62 -30.68
N PRO A 819 29.52 36.58 -30.09
CA PRO A 819 30.99 36.62 -30.17
C PRO A 819 31.62 35.49 -29.34
N VAL A 820 32.72 34.90 -29.85
CA VAL A 820 33.44 33.81 -29.16
C VAL A 820 33.82 34.12 -27.72
N PRO A 821 34.29 35.34 -27.37
CA PRO A 821 34.60 35.70 -25.96
C PRO A 821 33.41 35.58 -25.02
N PHE A 822 32.17 35.70 -25.49
CA PHE A 822 30.98 35.49 -24.67
C PHE A 822 30.94 34.06 -24.06
N PHE A 823 31.27 33.04 -24.84
CA PHE A 823 31.23 31.64 -24.34
C PHE A 823 32.29 31.40 -23.24
N LEU A 824 33.44 32.10 -23.26
CA LEU A 824 34.43 32.05 -22.17
C LEU A 824 33.91 32.73 -20.92
N ALA A 825 33.27 33.88 -21.06
CA ALA A 825 32.65 34.59 -19.96
C ALA A 825 31.50 33.78 -19.36
N LEU A 826 30.66 33.17 -20.22
CA LEU A 826 29.59 32.28 -19.81
C LEU A 826 30.12 31.09 -18.99
N LEU A 827 31.15 30.41 -19.47
CA LEU A 827 31.76 29.30 -18.76
C LEU A 827 32.25 29.75 -17.34
N ALA A 828 32.92 30.90 -17.27
CA ALA A 828 33.36 31.45 -15.98
C ALA A 828 32.16 31.76 -15.04
N MET A 829 31.11 32.39 -15.57
CA MET A 829 29.90 32.71 -14.80
C MET A 829 29.21 31.45 -14.29
N VAL A 830 29.04 30.42 -15.14
CA VAL A 830 28.41 29.14 -14.74
C VAL A 830 29.22 28.47 -13.61
N VAL A 831 30.56 28.47 -13.70
CA VAL A 831 31.41 27.93 -12.63
C VAL A 831 31.21 28.69 -11.32
N VAL A 832 31.25 30.03 -11.37
CA VAL A 832 31.05 30.90 -10.18
C VAL A 832 29.65 30.69 -9.62
N TYR A 833 28.63 30.59 -10.47
CA TYR A 833 27.24 30.29 -10.10
C TYR A 833 27.14 28.99 -9.31
N LEU A 834 27.66 27.89 -9.87
CA LEU A 834 27.60 26.58 -9.22
C LEU A 834 28.34 26.56 -7.87
N VAL A 835 29.49 27.28 -7.77
CA VAL A 835 30.20 27.43 -6.50
C VAL A 835 29.38 28.22 -5.49
N LEU A 836 28.76 29.34 -5.90
CA LEU A 836 27.92 30.16 -5.02
C LEU A 836 26.69 29.39 -4.55
N VAL A 837 26.03 28.67 -5.45
CA VAL A 837 24.89 27.79 -5.12
C VAL A 837 25.32 26.71 -4.13
N GLU A 838 26.50 26.11 -4.30
CA GLU A 838 27.01 25.09 -3.37
C GLU A 838 27.27 25.69 -1.96
N LEU A 839 27.84 26.87 -1.86
CA LEU A 839 28.04 27.57 -0.58
C LEU A 839 26.71 27.96 0.08
N ALA A 840 25.76 28.49 -0.72
CA ALA A 840 24.42 28.83 -0.25
C ALA A 840 23.67 27.58 0.24
N LYS A 841 23.82 26.44 -0.45
CA LYS A 841 23.25 25.16 -0.06
C LYS A 841 23.79 24.68 1.29
N GLN A 842 25.10 24.71 1.49
CA GLN A 842 25.70 24.31 2.76
C GLN A 842 25.21 25.20 3.92
N TRP A 843 25.12 26.50 3.71
CA TRP A 843 24.60 27.44 4.71
C TRP A 843 23.10 27.18 5.00
N PHE A 844 22.28 26.95 3.95
CA PHE A 844 20.85 26.71 4.08
C PHE A 844 20.56 25.45 4.89
N PHE A 845 21.18 24.33 4.54
CA PHE A 845 20.97 23.07 5.23
C PHE A 845 21.58 23.03 6.64
N ALA A 846 22.67 23.75 6.90
CA ALA A 846 23.21 23.89 8.25
C ALA A 846 22.22 24.60 9.19
N ARG A 847 21.51 25.63 8.69
CA ARG A 847 20.45 26.34 9.43
C ARG A 847 19.18 25.52 9.60
N ASP A 848 18.78 24.81 8.56
CA ASP A 848 17.57 23.97 8.58
C ASP A 848 17.73 22.79 9.56
N ALA A 849 18.93 22.20 9.62
CA ALA A 849 19.25 21.15 10.59
C ALA A 849 19.15 21.63 12.07
N GLN A 850 19.38 22.92 12.33
CA GLN A 850 19.22 23.52 13.66
C GLN A 850 17.75 23.79 14.04
N GLN A 851 16.85 23.86 13.05
CA GLN A 851 15.41 24.14 13.24
C GLN A 851 14.56 22.87 13.31
N LEU A 852 15.09 21.72 12.92
CA LEU A 852 14.43 20.45 13.10
C LEU A 852 14.37 20.11 14.59
N PRO A 853 13.22 19.73 15.17
CA PRO A 853 13.19 19.15 16.50
C PRO A 853 14.20 18.00 16.52
N ALA A 854 15.00 17.94 17.60
CA ALA A 854 15.94 16.85 17.77
C ALA A 854 15.19 15.52 17.55
N PRO A 855 15.74 14.57 16.76
CA PRO A 855 15.13 13.26 16.65
C PRO A 855 14.91 12.73 18.08
N PRO A 856 13.79 12.08 18.37
CA PRO A 856 13.56 11.50 19.69
C PRO A 856 14.83 10.73 20.06
N PRO A 857 15.33 10.88 21.29
CA PRO A 857 16.59 10.26 21.68
C PRO A 857 16.46 8.77 21.35
N PRO A 858 17.47 8.15 20.69
CA PRO A 858 17.42 6.73 20.42
C PRO A 858 17.12 6.05 21.74
N ILE A 859 16.07 5.24 21.78
CA ILE A 859 15.67 4.50 22.97
C ILE A 859 16.95 3.81 23.43
N ARG A 860 17.55 4.30 24.53
CA ARG A 860 18.81 3.78 25.04
C ARG A 860 18.56 2.32 25.35
N ARG A 861 19.02 1.43 24.46
CA ARG A 861 19.18 0.02 24.74
C ARG A 861 19.82 -0.08 26.13
N ARG A 862 19.11 -0.62 27.09
CA ARG A 862 19.66 -0.91 28.41
C ARG A 862 20.81 -1.90 28.22
N GLN A 863 22.04 -1.38 28.14
CA GLN A 863 23.27 -2.19 28.31
C GLN A 863 23.36 -2.81 29.72
N ALA A 864 22.31 -2.68 30.53
CA ALA A 864 22.25 -3.21 31.88
C ALA A 864 22.21 -4.75 31.94
N THR A 865 21.69 -5.43 30.94
CA THR A 865 21.58 -6.91 30.96
C THR A 865 22.90 -7.62 30.69
N HIS A 866 23.82 -7.03 29.91
CA HIS A 866 25.15 -7.62 29.69
C HIS A 866 26.05 -7.59 30.94
N HIS A 867 25.84 -6.65 31.85
CA HIS A 867 26.63 -6.62 33.09
C HIS A 867 26.11 -7.59 34.14
N ILE A 868 24.82 -7.90 34.14
CA ILE A 868 24.21 -8.88 35.06
C ILE A 868 24.58 -10.30 34.64
N SER A 869 24.52 -10.63 33.37
CA SER A 869 24.91 -11.95 32.85
C SER A 869 26.42 -12.23 33.04
N ARG A 870 27.32 -11.24 32.88
CA ARG A 870 28.74 -11.37 33.19
C ARG A 870 29.02 -11.54 34.70
N ARG A 871 28.24 -10.92 35.58
CA ARG A 871 28.35 -11.15 37.05
C ARG A 871 27.78 -12.49 37.43
N ALA A 872 26.65 -12.94 36.86
CA ALA A 872 26.09 -14.27 37.12
C ALA A 872 27.02 -15.40 36.66
N TYR A 873 27.73 -15.24 35.54
CA TYR A 873 28.74 -16.21 35.07
C TYR A 873 29.96 -16.32 35.98
N ARG A 874 30.27 -15.33 36.82
CA ARG A 874 31.36 -15.39 37.81
C ARG A 874 31.01 -16.16 39.07
N PHE A 875 29.71 -16.41 39.32
CA PHE A 875 29.22 -17.14 40.52
C PHE A 875 28.63 -18.53 40.20
N SER A 876 28.63 -18.99 38.93
CA SER A 876 28.28 -20.35 38.56
C SER A 876 29.53 -21.26 38.66
N ALA A 877 29.59 -22.10 39.67
CA ALA A 877 30.62 -23.13 39.78
C ALA A 877 30.47 -24.13 38.63
N PRO A 878 31.56 -24.63 38.00
CA PRO A 878 31.47 -25.66 36.98
C PRO A 878 30.97 -26.98 37.57
N VAL A 879 29.82 -27.46 37.16
CA VAL A 879 29.35 -28.82 37.47
C VAL A 879 30.31 -29.81 36.77
N LYS A 880 31.13 -30.49 37.58
CA LYS A 880 31.94 -31.62 37.10
C LYS A 880 31.01 -32.79 36.77
N ILE A 881 30.76 -33.01 35.48
CA ILE A 881 30.14 -34.26 35.01
C ILE A 881 31.21 -35.37 35.15
N PRO A 882 30.96 -36.49 35.85
CA PRO A 882 31.92 -37.55 35.94
C PRO A 882 32.06 -38.23 34.55
N ALA A 883 33.31 -38.40 34.10
CA ALA A 883 33.61 -39.07 32.86
C ALA A 883 33.24 -40.55 32.95
N VAL A 884 32.31 -41.00 32.15
CA VAL A 884 32.02 -42.43 31.89
C VAL A 884 33.15 -42.97 31.02
N ARG A 885 34.01 -43.88 31.59
CA ARG A 885 35.01 -44.63 30.89
C ARG A 885 34.34 -45.62 29.93
N LEU A 886 34.53 -45.48 28.65
CA LEU A 886 34.34 -46.55 27.67
C LEU A 886 35.64 -47.31 27.48
N PRO A 887 35.62 -48.65 27.29
CA PRO A 887 36.80 -49.48 27.26
C PRO A 887 37.59 -49.40 25.94
N ALA A 888 38.92 -49.62 26.07
CA ALA A 888 39.90 -49.54 25.01
C ALA A 888 39.83 -50.70 24.05
N GLY A 889 40.00 -50.47 22.77
CA GLY A 889 40.38 -51.46 21.72
C GLY A 889 41.18 -50.73 20.66
N GLY A 890 42.49 -50.93 20.60
CA GLY A 890 43.44 -50.49 19.60
C GLY A 890 43.50 -51.42 18.39
N PRO A 891 44.57 -51.42 17.50
CA PRO A 891 45.48 -50.29 17.21
C PRO A 891 45.74 -50.05 15.70
N ALA A 892 46.55 -49.07 15.40
CA ALA A 892 47.49 -48.95 14.27
C ALA A 892 47.07 -48.30 12.96
N GLY A 893 47.82 -47.27 12.59
CA GLY A 893 47.86 -46.73 11.21
C GLY A 893 48.52 -45.32 11.10
N ARG A 894 49.88 -45.39 11.08
CA ARG A 894 50.75 -44.20 10.79
C ARG A 894 50.49 -43.58 9.41
N ARG A 895 50.59 -42.26 9.27
CA ARG A 895 51.61 -41.52 8.48
C ARG A 895 51.17 -40.08 8.14
N ARG A 896 52.03 -39.19 8.52
CA ARG A 896 52.83 -38.11 7.85
C ARG A 896 52.09 -36.83 7.49
N ARG A 897 52.46 -35.76 8.22
CA ARG A 897 53.31 -34.56 7.90
C ARG A 897 53.14 -33.91 6.51
N SER A 898 52.72 -32.61 6.55
CA SER A 898 53.54 -31.43 6.16
C SER A 898 52.62 -30.16 6.30
N ARG A 899 52.97 -29.26 7.11
CA ARG A 899 53.86 -28.05 7.02
C ARG A 899 53.23 -26.91 6.21
N GLN A 900 53.01 -25.80 6.96
CA GLN A 900 53.34 -24.40 6.64
C GLN A 900 52.36 -23.72 5.67
N GLY A 901 51.84 -22.54 5.96
CA GLY A 901 52.39 -21.25 6.26
C GLY A 901 51.40 -20.19 6.61
N ARG A 902 51.82 -19.35 7.49
CA ARG A 902 51.32 -18.03 7.88
C ARG A 902 51.74 -16.94 6.85
N PRO A 903 51.48 -15.64 7.05
CA PRO A 903 50.30 -14.84 7.49
C PRO A 903 50.10 -13.52 6.70
N VAL A 904 48.96 -12.84 7.01
CA VAL A 904 48.81 -11.38 7.28
C VAL A 904 49.36 -10.38 6.19
N PRO A 905 48.75 -9.17 6.01
CA PRO A 905 47.87 -8.43 6.92
C PRO A 905 46.40 -8.25 6.45
#